data_e288db42799192114d103a71c5703550
#
_entry.id   e288db42799192114d103a71c5703550
#
_cell.length_a   1.000
_cell.length_b   1.000
_cell.length_c   1.000
_cell.angle_alpha   90.00
_cell.angle_beta   90.00
_cell.angle_gamma   90.00
#
_symmetry.space_group_name_H-M   'P 1'
#
loop_
_entity.id
_entity.type
_entity.pdbx_description
1 polymer ?
#
loop_
_entity_poly.entity_id
_entity_poly.type
_entity_poly.pdbx_seq_one_letter_code
_entity_poly.pdbx_strand_id
1 'polypeptide(L)'
;MGVVYIFFSNVLLKNNAQKASIFCDAEKTNENKFVTQGFIFGNGQTQSSEAAFSGKSACKLANKQKFGMTYTLQNPAAGSRYKVSVWRKRQQNKDGYLAISGGADSKYYVQEEVGQNRNSAGWEMLETIVRVPKIKPPKELKVYVYITGNEAVYFDDLRILELDKHDLSNDYNPEVFSLEIENKEFKKIIAKRNEALNTGLLVSEDEDWVKGKIRTATDNLLVTLRLKGDWLDHLKGDKWSYRIKVQDPDAWNRLKTFSIQNPATRDFLKEWLFHKLLERENVLTPRYDFLELVLNNQSYGIYAYEEHFEKQLVEFKQRREGPILKFNEDGLWNIRKRERNNEDLKGASFEKYFHTFDAANIEVFKQGKTLKSPVLSQQFELAHRLMFQYKNGLKPASEIFDIDLLAKYYALADVTGGHHGIIWHNQRFYYNPLSSKLEPIGYDGFGAGKSWVYHPFLGYSAFNEDYNGEAIYKHLFTDEKFITKYIQYLNEFTEPQYLRIFFKEINEEMMQRQAFLQDEFSNYQFDKKEWIDNAKKIHHLLLPYDEMSLHAYRQEKNNKKQVVQIYNYHFLPLEIIGFGKNKTEISDSLTQKMELLQARRPEHLPKFVEIDAPKKAKYVFFRVPGLSSKNFCLLYTS
;
A
#
# COMPACT_ATOMS: atom_id res chain seq x y z
N MET A 1 -49.95 -42.04 -11.87
CA MET A 1 -48.70 -42.81 -11.76
C MET A 1 -47.58 -41.88 -12.22
N GLY A 2 -46.92 -41.22 -11.31
CA GLY A 2 -45.76 -40.38 -11.58
C GLY A 2 -44.48 -41.04 -11.09
N VAL A 3 -43.54 -41.24 -12.01
CA VAL A 3 -42.23 -41.82 -11.70
C VAL A 3 -41.30 -40.70 -11.33
N VAL A 4 -40.82 -40.72 -10.07
CA VAL A 4 -39.79 -39.83 -9.57
C VAL A 4 -38.43 -40.42 -9.89
N TYR A 5 -37.63 -39.77 -10.73
CA TYR A 5 -36.22 -40.11 -10.94
C TYR A 5 -35.39 -39.47 -9.85
N ILE A 6 -34.82 -40.31 -8.98
CA ILE A 6 -33.78 -39.93 -8.02
C ILE A 6 -32.43 -40.04 -8.73
N PHE A 7 -31.77 -38.91 -8.99
CA PHE A 7 -30.38 -38.88 -9.40
C PHE A 7 -29.47 -39.10 -8.19
N PHE A 8 -28.84 -40.23 -8.06
CA PHE A 8 -27.70 -40.45 -7.20
C PHE A 8 -26.46 -39.83 -7.88
N SER A 9 -26.00 -38.71 -7.37
CA SER A 9 -24.67 -38.18 -7.68
C SER A 9 -23.64 -39.02 -6.94
N ASN A 10 -22.93 -39.89 -7.65
CA ASN A 10 -21.71 -40.52 -7.14
C ASN A 10 -20.63 -39.47 -6.96
N VAL A 11 -20.51 -38.93 -5.73
CA VAL A 11 -19.31 -38.22 -5.30
C VAL A 11 -18.21 -39.28 -5.13
N LEU A 12 -17.34 -39.37 -6.12
CA LEU A 12 -16.07 -40.07 -6.01
C LEU A 12 -15.25 -39.41 -4.88
N LEU A 13 -15.33 -40.02 -3.69
CA LEU A 13 -14.34 -39.79 -2.60
C LEU A 13 -12.99 -40.25 -3.15
N LYS A 14 -12.18 -39.34 -3.69
CA LYS A 14 -10.75 -39.56 -3.85
C LYS A 14 -10.19 -39.84 -2.46
N ASN A 15 -9.72 -41.06 -2.24
CA ASN A 15 -8.91 -41.42 -1.10
C ASN A 15 -7.65 -40.53 -1.08
N ASN A 16 -7.70 -39.42 -0.34
CA ASN A 16 -6.51 -38.71 0.03
C ASN A 16 -5.75 -39.59 1.02
N ALA A 17 -4.70 -40.24 0.56
CA ALA A 17 -3.71 -40.85 1.46
C ALA A 17 -3.19 -39.72 2.37
N GLN A 18 -3.61 -39.72 3.63
CA GLN A 18 -3.11 -38.79 4.62
C GLN A 18 -1.59 -38.95 4.72
N LYS A 19 -0.82 -37.98 4.27
CA LYS A 19 0.63 -37.97 4.46
C LYS A 19 0.94 -38.10 5.94
N ALA A 20 1.97 -38.89 6.29
CA ALA A 20 2.36 -39.14 7.67
C ALA A 20 2.62 -37.81 8.41
N SER A 21 1.85 -37.59 9.46
CA SER A 21 2.03 -36.42 10.35
C SER A 21 3.18 -36.69 11.30
N ILE A 22 4.18 -35.82 11.32
CA ILE A 22 5.26 -35.83 12.34
C ILE A 22 4.65 -35.26 13.62
N PHE A 23 4.71 -36.02 14.71
CA PHE A 23 3.98 -35.69 15.92
C PHE A 23 4.80 -35.96 17.19
N CYS A 24 4.70 -35.08 18.19
CA CYS A 24 5.28 -35.25 19.52
C CYS A 24 4.24 -34.93 20.60
N ASP A 25 3.87 -35.95 21.37
CA ASP A 25 2.96 -35.89 22.50
C ASP A 25 3.66 -35.68 23.87
N ALA A 26 4.95 -35.48 23.85
CA ALA A 26 5.80 -35.33 25.04
C ALA A 26 5.76 -36.48 26.07
N GLU A 27 5.12 -37.65 25.76
CA GLU A 27 4.86 -38.72 26.73
C GLU A 27 6.08 -39.61 27.00
N LYS A 28 6.98 -39.78 26.04
CA LYS A 28 8.14 -40.69 26.18
C LYS A 28 9.44 -39.97 25.86
N THR A 29 10.44 -40.20 26.70
CA THR A 29 11.80 -39.72 26.49
C THR A 29 12.81 -40.86 26.51
N ASN A 30 13.85 -40.72 25.69
CA ASN A 30 15.05 -41.58 25.71
C ASN A 30 16.28 -40.68 25.48
N GLU A 31 17.31 -40.79 26.33
CA GLU A 31 18.55 -40.03 26.22
C GLU A 31 18.36 -38.52 25.98
N ASN A 32 17.52 -37.85 26.78
CA ASN A 32 17.19 -36.44 26.63
C ASN A 32 16.49 -36.05 25.28
N LYS A 33 15.85 -37.03 24.61
CA LYS A 33 15.07 -36.80 23.42
C LYS A 33 13.64 -37.29 23.63
N PHE A 34 12.65 -36.56 23.09
CA PHE A 34 11.29 -37.09 22.99
C PHE A 34 11.21 -38.11 21.85
N VAL A 35 10.51 -39.21 22.08
CA VAL A 35 10.34 -40.31 21.13
C VAL A 35 8.87 -40.63 20.95
N THR A 36 8.32 -40.44 19.76
CA THR A 36 6.93 -40.73 19.44
C THR A 36 6.79 -41.31 18.04
N GLN A 37 6.13 -42.46 17.90
CA GLN A 37 5.76 -43.08 16.61
C GLN A 37 6.89 -43.10 15.55
N GLY A 38 8.13 -43.34 15.98
CA GLY A 38 9.30 -43.39 15.08
C GLY A 38 9.95 -42.02 14.81
N PHE A 39 9.44 -40.94 15.37
CA PHE A 39 10.06 -39.62 15.30
C PHE A 39 10.83 -39.29 16.58
N ILE A 40 11.93 -38.57 16.41
CA ILE A 40 12.82 -38.15 17.51
C ILE A 40 12.90 -36.62 17.55
N PHE A 41 12.53 -36.04 18.69
CA PHE A 41 12.61 -34.61 18.94
C PHE A 41 13.66 -34.30 20.01
N GLY A 42 14.39 -33.20 19.82
CA GLY A 42 15.37 -32.74 20.80
C GLY A 42 14.75 -32.19 22.09
N ASN A 43 15.59 -32.02 23.10
CA ASN A 43 15.29 -31.40 24.38
C ASN A 43 14.31 -32.19 25.27
N GLY A 44 14.34 -33.52 25.22
CA GLY A 44 13.49 -34.39 26.07
C GLY A 44 13.67 -34.17 27.57
N GLN A 45 14.77 -33.60 28.03
CA GLN A 45 14.99 -33.20 29.43
C GLN A 45 14.00 -32.15 29.93
N THR A 46 13.22 -31.53 29.02
CA THR A 46 12.15 -30.57 29.36
C THR A 46 10.81 -31.23 29.66
N GLN A 47 10.72 -32.57 29.62
CA GLN A 47 9.51 -33.30 29.96
C GLN A 47 9.08 -33.01 31.43
N SER A 48 7.80 -32.79 31.64
CA SER A 48 7.22 -32.51 32.92
C SER A 48 5.79 -33.07 33.03
N SER A 49 5.44 -33.60 34.18
CA SER A 49 4.08 -34.09 34.51
C SER A 49 3.24 -33.04 35.26
N GLU A 50 3.71 -31.80 35.41
CA GLU A 50 2.99 -30.74 36.12
C GLU A 50 1.75 -30.23 35.36
N ALA A 51 1.73 -30.36 34.05
CA ALA A 51 0.62 -30.04 33.19
C ALA A 51 0.72 -30.85 31.89
N ALA A 52 -0.42 -31.25 31.35
CA ALA A 52 -0.52 -31.88 30.03
C ALA A 52 -1.76 -31.39 29.30
N PHE A 53 -1.70 -31.23 27.99
CA PHE A 53 -2.88 -31.00 27.16
C PHE A 53 -3.52 -32.35 26.82
N SER A 54 -2.71 -33.29 26.38
CA SER A 54 -3.10 -34.69 26.20
C SER A 54 -2.18 -35.59 27.05
N GLY A 55 -2.61 -36.82 27.31
CA GLY A 55 -1.82 -37.78 28.07
C GLY A 55 -1.50 -37.37 29.51
N LYS A 56 -0.22 -37.48 29.94
CA LYS A 56 0.23 -37.24 31.32
C LYS A 56 1.39 -36.25 31.42
N SER A 57 2.04 -35.91 30.30
CA SER A 57 3.27 -35.11 30.27
C SER A 57 3.22 -34.02 29.20
N ALA A 58 3.96 -32.96 29.40
CA ALA A 58 4.19 -31.91 28.43
C ALA A 58 5.65 -31.43 28.48
N CYS A 59 6.07 -30.63 27.53
CA CYS A 59 7.33 -29.92 27.53
C CYS A 59 7.22 -28.65 28.38
N LYS A 60 7.96 -28.56 29.49
CA LYS A 60 8.02 -27.38 30.37
C LYS A 60 9.27 -26.58 30.08
N LEU A 61 9.12 -25.31 29.75
CA LEU A 61 10.21 -24.36 29.61
C LEU A 61 10.16 -23.32 30.73
N ALA A 62 11.29 -23.09 31.38
CA ALA A 62 11.44 -22.08 32.43
C ALA A 62 12.92 -21.78 32.67
N ASN A 63 13.23 -20.63 33.28
CA ASN A 63 14.58 -20.28 33.70
C ASN A 63 15.67 -20.53 32.65
N LYS A 64 16.59 -21.49 32.90
CA LYS A 64 17.69 -21.81 31.99
C LYS A 64 17.29 -22.68 30.80
N GLN A 65 16.15 -23.35 30.85
CA GLN A 65 15.65 -24.19 29.76
C GLN A 65 14.77 -23.37 28.81
N LYS A 66 15.41 -22.73 27.84
CA LYS A 66 14.74 -21.80 26.91
C LYS A 66 14.16 -22.47 25.67
N PHE A 67 14.64 -23.64 25.29
CA PHE A 67 14.24 -24.37 24.08
C PHE A 67 13.66 -25.74 24.43
N GLY A 68 12.54 -26.08 23.80
CA GLY A 68 11.81 -27.33 24.00
C GLY A 68 11.79 -28.23 22.77
N MET A 69 10.69 -28.98 22.59
CA MET A 69 10.51 -29.91 21.49
C MET A 69 11.07 -29.33 20.18
N THR A 70 12.09 -29.98 19.63
CA THR A 70 12.77 -29.53 18.41
C THR A 70 12.83 -30.67 17.40
N TYR A 71 12.32 -30.45 16.20
CA TYR A 71 12.42 -31.37 15.08
C TYR A 71 13.12 -30.72 13.90
N THR A 72 13.96 -31.47 13.19
CA THR A 72 14.68 -30.96 12.03
C THR A 72 14.27 -31.74 10.78
N LEU A 73 13.62 -31.04 9.85
CA LEU A 73 13.36 -31.53 8.50
C LEU A 73 14.63 -31.33 7.67
N GLN A 74 15.20 -32.43 7.16
CA GLN A 74 16.39 -32.38 6.30
C GLN A 74 15.98 -32.26 4.84
N ASN A 75 16.63 -31.36 4.10
CA ASN A 75 16.42 -31.13 2.66
C ASN A 75 14.94 -31.04 2.28
N PRO A 76 14.15 -30.12 2.91
CA PRO A 76 12.75 -29.96 2.59
C PRO A 76 12.61 -29.57 1.12
N ALA A 77 11.65 -30.20 0.43
CA ALA A 77 11.49 -29.95 -1.00
C ALA A 77 11.08 -28.48 -1.26
N ALA A 78 11.75 -27.83 -2.22
CA ALA A 78 11.43 -26.48 -2.63
C ALA A 78 9.94 -26.35 -3.00
N GLY A 79 9.27 -25.32 -2.45
CA GLY A 79 7.84 -25.07 -2.65
C GLY A 79 6.90 -25.95 -1.83
N SER A 80 7.40 -26.93 -1.03
CA SER A 80 6.55 -27.70 -0.12
C SER A 80 5.98 -26.80 0.99
N ARG A 81 4.82 -27.18 1.49
CA ARG A 81 4.10 -26.45 2.55
C ARG A 81 3.91 -27.34 3.76
N TYR A 82 4.12 -26.76 4.92
CA TYR A 82 3.92 -27.47 6.17
C TYR A 82 2.99 -26.68 7.08
N LYS A 83 1.96 -27.33 7.59
CA LYS A 83 1.16 -26.81 8.69
C LYS A 83 1.80 -27.26 9.99
N VAL A 84 2.17 -26.33 10.84
CA VAL A 84 2.82 -26.59 12.13
C VAL A 84 1.91 -26.07 13.24
N SER A 85 1.61 -26.90 14.22
CA SER A 85 0.78 -26.52 15.36
C SER A 85 1.33 -27.12 16.65
N VAL A 86 1.08 -26.42 17.77
CA VAL A 86 1.42 -26.89 19.13
C VAL A 86 0.47 -26.27 20.12
N TRP A 87 0.06 -27.04 21.14
CA TRP A 87 -0.66 -26.48 22.26
C TRP A 87 0.28 -25.85 23.28
N ARG A 88 -0.07 -24.63 23.72
CA ARG A 88 0.69 -23.86 24.72
C ARG A 88 -0.20 -23.53 25.90
N LYS A 89 0.36 -23.68 27.13
CA LYS A 89 -0.24 -23.17 28.38
C LYS A 89 0.75 -22.25 29.06
N ARG A 90 0.31 -21.01 29.32
CA ARG A 90 1.10 -19.97 30.02
C ARG A 90 0.28 -19.37 31.15
N GLN A 91 0.92 -18.78 32.15
CA GLN A 91 0.24 -18.15 33.29
C GLN A 91 -0.26 -16.74 32.90
N GLN A 92 0.47 -15.70 33.17
CA GLN A 92 0.04 -14.31 32.90
C GLN A 92 0.83 -13.62 31.80
N ASN A 93 1.97 -14.14 31.42
CA ASN A 93 2.88 -13.54 30.43
C ASN A 93 2.50 -13.87 29.00
N LYS A 94 2.88 -12.96 28.07
CA LYS A 94 2.78 -13.20 26.62
C LYS A 94 3.93 -14.04 26.05
N ASP A 95 4.68 -14.78 26.88
CA ASP A 95 5.86 -15.56 26.48
C ASP A 95 5.47 -16.96 25.93
N GLY A 96 6.40 -17.57 25.23
CA GLY A 96 6.23 -18.89 24.61
C GLY A 96 5.86 -18.85 23.15
N TYR A 97 6.76 -19.35 22.31
CA TYR A 97 6.72 -19.18 20.86
C TYR A 97 6.87 -20.53 20.16
N LEU A 98 6.17 -20.67 19.03
CA LEU A 98 6.45 -21.69 18.04
C LEU A 98 7.34 -21.05 16.96
N ALA A 99 8.49 -21.64 16.67
CA ALA A 99 9.41 -21.12 15.66
C ALA A 99 9.82 -22.16 14.63
N ILE A 100 10.01 -21.70 13.41
CA ILE A 100 10.55 -22.46 12.29
C ILE A 100 11.71 -21.67 11.72
N SER A 101 12.91 -22.24 11.71
CA SER A 101 14.12 -21.57 11.19
C SER A 101 14.86 -22.45 10.19
N GLY A 102 15.47 -21.82 9.19
CA GLY A 102 16.50 -22.48 8.38
C GLY A 102 17.78 -22.69 9.17
N GLY A 103 18.72 -23.49 8.65
CA GLY A 103 20.06 -23.64 9.25
C GLY A 103 20.84 -22.33 9.31
N ALA A 104 22.06 -22.37 9.87
CA ALA A 104 22.91 -21.20 10.13
C ALA A 104 23.15 -20.31 8.89
N ASP A 105 23.15 -20.89 7.71
CA ASP A 105 23.39 -20.20 6.43
C ASP A 105 22.11 -19.61 5.81
N SER A 106 20.95 -19.76 6.47
CA SER A 106 19.65 -19.33 5.96
C SER A 106 19.08 -18.18 6.80
N LYS A 107 18.56 -17.15 6.12
CA LYS A 107 17.80 -16.08 6.76
C LYS A 107 16.32 -16.46 7.00
N TYR A 108 15.94 -17.71 6.73
CA TYR A 108 14.58 -18.19 6.90
C TYR A 108 14.21 -18.30 8.38
N TYR A 109 13.21 -17.55 8.80
CA TYR A 109 12.70 -17.57 10.17
C TYR A 109 11.22 -17.19 10.21
N VAL A 110 10.42 -18.03 10.86
CA VAL A 110 8.99 -17.83 11.12
C VAL A 110 8.76 -18.01 12.60
N GLN A 111 7.95 -17.15 13.19
CA GLN A 111 7.55 -17.23 14.59
C GLN A 111 6.03 -17.03 14.72
N GLU A 112 5.37 -17.83 15.55
CA GLU A 112 3.98 -17.65 15.94
C GLU A 112 3.88 -17.47 17.44
N GLU A 113 3.15 -16.43 17.87
CA GLU A 113 2.92 -16.11 19.29
C GLU A 113 1.43 -15.96 19.63
N VAL A 114 0.57 -15.84 18.61
CA VAL A 114 -0.86 -15.61 18.80
C VAL A 114 -1.59 -16.93 18.99
N GLY A 115 -2.02 -17.21 20.21
CA GLY A 115 -2.81 -18.41 20.55
C GLY A 115 -4.24 -18.29 20.07
N GLN A 116 -4.73 -19.39 19.47
CA GLN A 116 -6.12 -19.57 19.04
C GLN A 116 -6.79 -20.66 19.87
N ASN A 117 -8.11 -20.76 19.79
CA ASN A 117 -8.88 -21.87 20.37
C ASN A 117 -8.58 -22.16 21.85
N ARG A 118 -8.58 -21.11 22.70
CA ARG A 118 -8.31 -21.27 24.13
C ARG A 118 -9.39 -22.10 24.83
N ASN A 119 -8.98 -23.16 25.50
CA ASN A 119 -9.89 -23.99 26.28
C ASN A 119 -10.02 -23.53 27.76
N SER A 120 -10.95 -24.11 28.50
CA SER A 120 -11.21 -23.77 29.91
C SER A 120 -10.03 -24.09 30.84
N ALA A 121 -9.14 -25.01 30.49
CA ALA A 121 -7.92 -25.34 31.21
C ALA A 121 -6.75 -24.39 30.96
N GLY A 122 -6.95 -23.38 30.13
CA GLY A 122 -5.96 -22.35 29.80
C GLY A 122 -4.97 -22.70 28.70
N TRP A 123 -5.18 -23.82 27.98
CA TRP A 123 -4.42 -24.17 26.81
C TRP A 123 -4.92 -23.40 25.59
N GLU A 124 -4.00 -22.93 24.75
CA GLU A 124 -4.25 -22.26 23.47
C GLU A 124 -3.38 -22.86 22.38
N MET A 125 -3.85 -22.94 21.16
CA MET A 125 -3.12 -23.52 20.05
C MET A 125 -2.34 -22.43 19.29
N LEU A 126 -1.02 -22.62 19.14
CA LEU A 126 -0.22 -21.90 18.15
C LEU A 126 -0.23 -22.69 16.86
N GLU A 127 -0.59 -22.04 15.77
CA GLU A 127 -0.65 -22.69 14.47
C GLU A 127 -0.17 -21.75 13.37
N THR A 128 0.70 -22.24 12.49
CA THR A 128 1.16 -21.50 11.33
C THR A 128 1.34 -22.42 10.12
N ILE A 129 1.23 -21.86 8.92
CA ILE A 129 1.55 -22.55 7.66
C ILE A 129 2.81 -21.92 7.10
N VAL A 130 3.83 -22.75 6.90
CA VAL A 130 5.11 -22.33 6.32
C VAL A 130 5.28 -22.91 4.93
N ARG A 131 5.93 -22.17 4.06
CA ARG A 131 6.30 -22.61 2.72
C ARG A 131 7.82 -22.61 2.58
N VAL A 132 8.36 -23.69 2.05
CA VAL A 132 9.79 -23.76 1.70
C VAL A 132 10.02 -22.88 0.48
N PRO A 133 10.91 -21.89 0.52
CA PRO A 133 11.21 -21.06 -0.63
C PRO A 133 11.63 -21.90 -1.83
N LYS A 134 11.13 -21.57 -3.04
CA LYS A 134 11.59 -22.22 -4.28
C LYS A 134 12.99 -21.73 -4.65
N ILE A 135 13.27 -20.48 -4.34
CA ILE A 135 14.53 -19.80 -4.59
C ILE A 135 15.40 -19.90 -3.34
N LYS A 136 16.60 -20.46 -3.44
CA LYS A 136 17.54 -20.69 -2.32
C LYS A 136 16.87 -21.41 -1.13
N PRO A 137 16.30 -22.60 -1.33
CA PRO A 137 15.65 -23.33 -0.24
C PRO A 137 16.65 -23.63 0.86
N PRO A 138 16.25 -23.57 2.13
CA PRO A 138 17.12 -23.94 3.24
C PRO A 138 17.43 -25.44 3.19
N LYS A 139 18.66 -25.84 3.54
CA LYS A 139 19.07 -27.24 3.62
C LYS A 139 18.38 -27.98 4.76
N GLU A 140 17.94 -27.27 5.78
CA GLU A 140 17.18 -27.81 6.90
C GLU A 140 16.14 -26.82 7.39
N LEU A 141 15.02 -27.33 7.92
CA LEU A 141 14.05 -26.53 8.69
C LEU A 141 13.98 -27.11 10.10
N LYS A 142 14.32 -26.28 11.09
CA LYS A 142 14.17 -26.58 12.51
C LYS A 142 12.84 -26.03 12.99
N VAL A 143 11.97 -26.91 13.44
CA VAL A 143 10.69 -26.59 14.09
C VAL A 143 10.89 -26.78 15.58
N TYR A 144 10.64 -25.74 16.37
CA TYR A 144 10.88 -25.79 17.82
C TYR A 144 10.00 -24.83 18.60
N VAL A 145 9.86 -25.10 19.89
CA VAL A 145 9.22 -24.20 20.85
C VAL A 145 10.27 -23.54 21.73
N TYR A 146 10.06 -22.28 22.11
CA TYR A 146 11.00 -21.56 22.96
C TYR A 146 10.33 -20.46 23.80
N ILE A 147 11.07 -19.97 24.79
CA ILE A 147 10.69 -18.83 25.63
C ILE A 147 11.85 -17.83 25.73
N THR A 148 11.49 -16.55 26.00
CA THR A 148 12.46 -15.47 26.26
C THR A 148 12.56 -15.13 27.74
N GLY A 149 11.45 -15.20 28.47
CA GLY A 149 11.33 -14.94 29.89
C GLY A 149 11.71 -16.11 30.78
N ASN A 150 11.46 -16.02 32.08
CA ASN A 150 11.84 -17.03 33.08
C ASN A 150 10.63 -17.80 33.66
N GLU A 151 9.41 -17.33 33.38
CA GLU A 151 8.19 -17.97 33.85
C GLU A 151 7.95 -19.30 33.12
N ALA A 152 7.28 -20.22 33.81
CA ALA A 152 6.99 -21.53 33.25
C ALA A 152 5.95 -21.44 32.13
N VAL A 153 6.28 -21.98 30.96
CA VAL A 153 5.39 -22.18 29.82
C VAL A 153 5.41 -23.66 29.44
N TYR A 154 4.24 -24.23 29.24
CA TYR A 154 4.09 -25.64 28.85
C TYR A 154 3.69 -25.73 27.39
N PHE A 155 4.27 -26.69 26.67
CA PHE A 155 3.94 -27.00 25.28
C PHE A 155 3.63 -28.50 25.15
N ASP A 156 2.63 -28.80 24.31
CA ASP A 156 2.21 -30.19 24.12
C ASP A 156 1.70 -30.41 22.68
N ASP A 157 1.65 -31.65 22.24
CA ASP A 157 1.10 -32.03 20.95
C ASP A 157 1.65 -31.23 19.76
N LEU A 158 3.00 -31.13 19.65
CA LEU A 158 3.64 -30.52 18.49
C LEU A 158 3.41 -31.38 17.24
N ARG A 159 2.80 -30.81 16.23
CA ARG A 159 2.46 -31.48 14.99
C ARG A 159 3.01 -30.75 13.78
N ILE A 160 3.59 -31.50 12.82
CA ILE A 160 4.05 -31.01 11.53
C ILE A 160 3.36 -31.86 10.46
N LEU A 161 2.54 -31.22 9.63
CA LEU A 161 1.79 -31.87 8.55
C LEU A 161 2.23 -31.28 7.22
N GLU A 162 2.77 -32.10 6.32
CA GLU A 162 3.00 -31.68 4.95
C GLU A 162 1.66 -31.54 4.22
N LEU A 163 1.39 -30.35 3.69
CA LEU A 163 0.18 -30.06 2.93
C LEU A 163 0.39 -30.46 1.47
N ASP A 164 -0.67 -30.93 0.84
CA ASP A 164 -0.63 -31.19 -0.61
C ASP A 164 -0.28 -29.92 -1.38
N LYS A 165 0.45 -30.09 -2.47
CA LYS A 165 0.73 -29.00 -3.39
C LYS A 165 -0.61 -28.53 -3.95
N HIS A 166 -1.12 -27.42 -3.40
CA HIS A 166 -2.20 -26.71 -4.07
C HIS A 166 -1.59 -26.05 -5.31
N ASP A 167 -1.90 -26.59 -6.47
CA ASP A 167 -1.56 -25.99 -7.75
C ASP A 167 -2.41 -24.73 -7.97
N LEU A 168 -2.05 -23.63 -7.28
CA LEU A 168 -2.59 -22.30 -7.54
C LEU A 168 -1.88 -21.62 -8.71
N SER A 169 -0.94 -22.29 -9.37
CA SER A 169 0.05 -21.59 -10.20
C SER A 169 0.12 -22.05 -11.65
N ASN A 170 -0.83 -22.84 -12.15
CA ASN A 170 -0.62 -23.40 -13.49
C ASN A 170 -0.58 -22.37 -14.63
N ASP A 171 -1.04 -21.11 -14.39
CA ASP A 171 -1.10 -20.11 -15.46
C ASP A 171 -0.21 -18.85 -15.23
N TYR A 172 0.32 -18.61 -14.00
CA TYR A 172 1.24 -17.51 -13.76
C TYR A 172 2.69 -17.98 -13.84
N ASN A 173 3.31 -17.71 -14.99
CA ASN A 173 4.72 -18.02 -15.23
C ASN A 173 5.51 -16.71 -15.34
N PRO A 174 6.04 -16.17 -14.22
CA PRO A 174 6.81 -14.96 -14.23
C PRO A 174 8.08 -15.13 -15.07
N GLU A 175 8.47 -14.09 -15.78
CA GLU A 175 9.63 -14.15 -16.64
C GLU A 175 10.93 -14.22 -15.83
N VAL A 176 11.89 -15.03 -16.29
CA VAL A 176 13.24 -15.08 -15.74
C VAL A 176 14.12 -14.13 -16.56
N PHE A 177 14.60 -13.10 -15.88
CA PHE A 177 15.47 -12.07 -16.43
C PHE A 177 16.92 -12.42 -16.16
N SER A 178 17.65 -12.86 -17.19
CA SER A 178 19.10 -13.03 -17.10
C SER A 178 19.78 -11.74 -17.55
N LEU A 179 20.29 -10.96 -16.59
CA LEU A 179 21.00 -9.71 -16.81
C LEU A 179 22.49 -9.95 -16.74
N GLU A 180 23.19 -9.70 -17.84
CA GLU A 180 24.64 -9.82 -17.96
C GLU A 180 25.26 -8.43 -18.03
N ILE A 181 26.23 -8.16 -17.14
CA ILE A 181 27.00 -6.93 -17.08
C ILE A 181 28.47 -7.29 -17.01
N GLU A 182 29.28 -6.77 -17.91
CA GLU A 182 30.71 -7.00 -17.90
C GLU A 182 31.35 -6.50 -16.60
N ASN A 183 32.38 -7.21 -16.10
CA ASN A 183 33.04 -6.87 -14.83
C ASN A 183 33.51 -5.41 -14.75
N LYS A 184 33.99 -4.84 -15.86
CA LYS A 184 34.41 -3.44 -15.92
C LYS A 184 33.24 -2.49 -15.65
N GLU A 185 32.10 -2.75 -16.27
CA GLU A 185 30.88 -1.95 -16.13
C GLU A 185 30.25 -2.16 -14.75
N PHE A 186 30.24 -3.38 -14.24
CA PHE A 186 29.71 -3.68 -12.92
C PHE A 186 30.52 -3.00 -11.78
N LYS A 187 31.83 -2.83 -11.94
CA LYS A 187 32.65 -2.05 -10.99
C LYS A 187 32.21 -0.59 -10.91
N LYS A 188 31.70 0.03 -11.98
CA LYS A 188 31.17 1.39 -11.93
C LYS A 188 29.89 1.45 -11.10
N ILE A 189 29.00 0.46 -11.25
CA ILE A 189 27.78 0.34 -10.43
C ILE A 189 28.14 0.22 -8.95
N ILE A 190 29.14 -0.63 -8.61
CA ILE A 190 29.62 -0.79 -7.23
C ILE A 190 30.19 0.52 -6.67
N ALA A 191 31.00 1.23 -7.46
CA ALA A 191 31.57 2.52 -7.06
C ALA A 191 30.47 3.55 -6.77
N LYS A 192 29.49 3.68 -7.67
CA LYS A 192 28.34 4.60 -7.48
C LYS A 192 27.49 4.21 -6.27
N ARG A 193 27.25 2.93 -6.02
CA ARG A 193 26.59 2.47 -4.80
C ARG A 193 27.34 2.85 -3.54
N ASN A 194 28.67 2.65 -3.53
CA ASN A 194 29.50 3.00 -2.37
C ASN A 194 29.49 4.51 -2.11
N GLU A 195 29.53 5.33 -3.17
CA GLU A 195 29.33 6.78 -3.07
C GLU A 195 27.99 7.10 -2.41
N ALA A 196 26.90 6.50 -2.89
CA ALA A 196 25.56 6.72 -2.33
C ALA A 196 25.45 6.27 -0.86
N LEU A 197 26.06 5.15 -0.49
CA LEU A 197 26.09 4.67 0.90
C LEU A 197 26.85 5.63 1.82
N ASN A 198 27.93 6.23 1.33
CA ASN A 198 28.72 7.20 2.10
C ASN A 198 28.00 8.55 2.24
N THR A 199 27.35 9.02 1.19
CA THR A 199 26.63 10.32 1.18
C THR A 199 25.21 10.23 1.74
N GLY A 200 24.65 9.00 1.84
CA GLY A 200 23.29 8.76 2.30
C GLY A 200 22.19 8.95 1.26
N LEU A 201 22.55 9.33 0.03
CA LEU A 201 21.62 9.55 -1.09
C LEU A 201 22.26 9.07 -2.41
N LEU A 202 21.42 8.54 -3.32
CA LEU A 202 21.83 8.24 -4.69
C LEU A 202 21.48 9.44 -5.60
N VAL A 203 22.50 10.20 -6.01
CA VAL A 203 22.35 11.22 -7.04
C VAL A 203 22.81 10.64 -8.36
N SER A 204 21.89 10.50 -9.31
CA SER A 204 22.16 9.87 -10.61
C SER A 204 22.58 10.89 -11.65
N GLU A 205 23.62 10.57 -12.44
CA GLU A 205 24.18 11.37 -13.51
C GLU A 205 24.16 10.61 -14.84
N ASP A 206 24.42 11.29 -15.96
CA ASP A 206 24.38 10.64 -17.27
C ASP A 206 25.54 9.63 -17.46
N GLU A 207 26.65 9.83 -16.76
CA GLU A 207 27.83 8.94 -16.77
C GLU A 207 27.60 7.62 -16.02
N ASP A 208 26.55 7.54 -15.19
CA ASP A 208 26.23 6.34 -14.43
C ASP A 208 25.65 5.20 -15.29
N TRP A 209 25.28 5.48 -16.54
CA TRP A 209 24.77 4.47 -17.46
C TRP A 209 25.86 3.51 -17.91
N VAL A 210 25.67 2.22 -17.66
CA VAL A 210 26.55 1.14 -18.08
C VAL A 210 25.86 0.22 -19.09
N LYS A 211 26.66 -0.46 -19.93
CA LYS A 211 26.16 -1.42 -20.91
C LYS A 211 25.88 -2.76 -20.27
N GLY A 212 24.83 -3.42 -20.70
CA GLY A 212 24.44 -4.76 -20.29
C GLY A 212 23.63 -5.47 -21.36
N LYS A 213 23.25 -6.70 -21.06
CA LYS A 213 22.45 -7.55 -21.93
C LYS A 213 21.43 -8.30 -21.12
N ILE A 214 20.18 -8.33 -21.60
CA ILE A 214 19.11 -9.10 -21.00
C ILE A 214 18.79 -10.29 -21.90
N ARG A 215 18.69 -11.46 -21.32
CA ARG A 215 18.12 -12.65 -21.96
C ARG A 215 16.88 -13.09 -21.19
N THR A 216 15.84 -13.36 -21.91
CA THR A 216 14.62 -14.02 -21.43
C THR A 216 14.41 -15.32 -22.22
N ALA A 217 13.30 -15.99 -22.04
CA ALA A 217 12.97 -17.17 -22.83
C ALA A 217 12.83 -16.86 -24.32
N THR A 218 12.42 -15.64 -24.66
CA THR A 218 12.12 -15.23 -26.05
C THR A 218 13.04 -14.15 -26.59
N ASP A 219 13.67 -13.35 -25.72
CA ASP A 219 14.37 -12.14 -26.11
C ASP A 219 15.86 -12.16 -25.75
N ASN A 220 16.65 -11.45 -26.56
CA ASN A 220 18.06 -11.22 -26.33
C ASN A 220 18.37 -9.75 -26.65
N LEU A 221 18.33 -8.89 -25.63
CA LEU A 221 18.26 -7.45 -25.75
C LEU A 221 19.54 -6.78 -25.28
N LEU A 222 20.05 -5.85 -26.07
CA LEU A 222 21.09 -4.93 -25.61
C LEU A 222 20.45 -3.81 -24.80
N VAL A 223 21.04 -3.52 -23.65
CA VAL A 223 20.50 -2.51 -22.72
C VAL A 223 21.59 -1.59 -22.20
N THR A 224 21.17 -0.43 -21.73
CA THR A 224 21.94 0.35 -20.77
C THR A 224 21.17 0.40 -19.45
N LEU A 225 21.90 0.41 -18.35
CA LEU A 225 21.29 0.42 -17.03
C LEU A 225 22.11 1.25 -16.05
N ARG A 226 21.45 1.73 -15.00
CA ARG A 226 22.07 2.39 -13.85
C ARG A 226 21.30 2.08 -12.58
N LEU A 227 21.85 2.41 -11.43
CA LEU A 227 21.10 2.33 -10.16
C LEU A 227 19.88 3.25 -10.20
N LYS A 228 18.81 2.84 -9.53
CA LYS A 228 17.55 3.60 -9.37
C LYS A 228 17.28 3.89 -7.88
N GLY A 229 16.59 5.00 -7.65
CA GLY A 229 16.11 5.45 -6.35
C GLY A 229 16.97 6.59 -5.82
N ASP A 230 16.38 7.44 -5.01
CA ASP A 230 17.06 8.56 -4.38
C ASP A 230 17.49 8.18 -2.96
N TRP A 231 16.72 7.30 -2.32
CA TRP A 231 16.98 6.79 -0.98
C TRP A 231 17.73 5.47 -0.98
N LEU A 232 18.44 5.20 0.14
CA LEU A 232 19.28 4.00 0.31
C LEU A 232 18.49 2.68 0.45
N ASP A 233 17.18 2.69 0.65
CA ASP A 233 16.35 1.49 0.67
C ASP A 233 16.44 0.70 -0.65
N HIS A 234 16.62 1.41 -1.77
CA HIS A 234 16.89 0.82 -3.09
C HIS A 234 18.26 0.17 -3.25
N LEU A 235 19.17 0.39 -2.30
CA LEU A 235 20.56 -0.06 -2.36
C LEU A 235 20.96 -0.99 -1.19
N LYS A 236 20.01 -1.24 -0.26
CA LYS A 236 20.27 -2.08 0.91
C LYS A 236 20.38 -3.56 0.53
N GLY A 237 21.25 -4.27 1.25
CA GLY A 237 21.47 -5.70 1.04
C GLY A 237 21.99 -6.02 -0.35
N ASP A 238 21.53 -7.15 -0.91
CA ASP A 238 22.01 -7.68 -2.20
C ASP A 238 21.05 -7.36 -3.36
N LYS A 239 19.83 -6.89 -3.06
CA LYS A 239 18.78 -6.57 -4.06
C LYS A 239 18.78 -5.08 -4.38
N TRP A 240 19.63 -4.66 -5.31
CA TRP A 240 19.69 -3.26 -5.74
C TRP A 240 18.66 -2.98 -6.83
N SER A 241 18.17 -1.77 -6.86
CA SER A 241 17.22 -1.33 -7.89
C SER A 241 17.95 -0.75 -9.09
N TYR A 242 17.44 -1.08 -10.27
CA TYR A 242 18.03 -0.63 -11.54
C TYR A 242 17.01 0.07 -12.41
N ARG A 243 17.42 1.13 -13.10
CA ARG A 243 16.74 1.69 -14.26
C ARG A 243 17.38 1.13 -15.51
N ILE A 244 16.57 0.57 -16.41
CA ILE A 244 17.02 -0.13 -17.63
C ILE A 244 16.43 0.55 -18.85
N LYS A 245 17.24 0.77 -19.89
CA LYS A 245 16.83 1.23 -21.22
C LYS A 245 17.20 0.16 -22.25
N VAL A 246 16.21 -0.33 -22.99
CA VAL A 246 16.43 -1.24 -24.12
C VAL A 246 16.90 -0.41 -25.32
N GLN A 247 17.91 -0.88 -26.03
CA GLN A 247 18.42 -0.19 -27.21
C GLN A 247 17.46 -0.34 -28.41
N ASP A 248 17.32 0.71 -29.19
CA ASP A 248 16.53 0.68 -30.42
C ASP A 248 17.08 -0.33 -31.45
N PRO A 249 16.21 -1.00 -32.21
CA PRO A 249 14.74 -0.84 -32.29
C PRO A 249 13.97 -1.66 -31.26
N ASP A 250 14.63 -2.50 -30.45
CA ASP A 250 14.02 -3.51 -29.60
C ASP A 250 13.22 -2.92 -28.42
N ALA A 251 12.40 -3.76 -27.82
CA ALA A 251 11.66 -3.47 -26.59
C ALA A 251 11.35 -4.80 -25.88
N TRP A 252 11.33 -4.80 -24.55
CA TRP A 252 10.84 -5.92 -23.77
C TRP A 252 9.37 -5.70 -23.44
N ASN A 253 8.49 -6.63 -23.80
CA ASN A 253 7.04 -6.48 -23.58
C ASN A 253 6.49 -5.10 -23.98
N ARG A 254 7.00 -4.53 -25.07
CA ARG A 254 6.74 -3.14 -25.51
C ARG A 254 7.22 -2.07 -24.54
N LEU A 255 8.11 -2.39 -23.60
CA LEU A 255 8.78 -1.44 -22.71
C LEU A 255 10.13 -1.04 -23.30
N LYS A 256 10.35 0.25 -23.46
CA LYS A 256 11.65 0.82 -23.86
C LYS A 256 12.50 1.16 -22.65
N THR A 257 11.89 1.74 -21.65
CA THR A 257 12.53 2.04 -20.37
C THR A 257 11.64 1.52 -19.24
N PHE A 258 12.25 0.88 -18.25
CA PHE A 258 11.58 0.38 -17.07
C PHE A 258 12.57 0.29 -15.90
N SER A 259 12.05 0.06 -14.71
CA SER A 259 12.87 -0.21 -13.54
C SER A 259 12.63 -1.61 -13.03
N ILE A 260 13.64 -2.18 -12.38
CA ILE A 260 13.49 -3.38 -11.55
C ILE A 260 13.94 -3.05 -10.14
N GLN A 261 13.24 -3.55 -9.13
CA GLN A 261 13.47 -3.20 -7.74
C GLN A 261 13.07 -4.33 -6.80
N ASN A 262 13.63 -4.32 -5.58
CA ASN A 262 13.17 -5.22 -4.53
C ASN A 262 11.68 -4.95 -4.25
N PRO A 263 10.77 -5.95 -4.30
CA PRO A 263 9.36 -5.76 -4.02
C PRO A 263 9.07 -5.08 -2.66
N ALA A 264 9.94 -5.31 -1.67
CA ALA A 264 9.81 -4.71 -0.34
C ALA A 264 9.90 -3.17 -0.34
N THR A 265 10.50 -2.54 -1.38
CA THR A 265 10.58 -1.07 -1.48
C THR A 265 9.23 -0.42 -1.77
N ARG A 266 8.24 -1.21 -2.17
CA ARG A 266 6.87 -0.77 -2.51
C ARG A 266 5.81 -1.64 -1.83
N ASP A 267 6.11 -2.16 -0.66
CA ASP A 267 5.21 -3.01 0.15
C ASP A 267 4.62 -4.19 -0.64
N PHE A 268 5.49 -4.84 -1.45
CA PHE A 268 5.20 -6.07 -2.18
C PHE A 268 3.95 -5.97 -3.08
N LEU A 269 2.87 -6.69 -2.69
CA LEU A 269 1.64 -6.77 -3.48
C LEU A 269 0.79 -5.50 -3.42
N LYS A 270 0.98 -4.64 -2.41
CA LYS A 270 0.16 -3.43 -2.26
C LYS A 270 0.29 -2.49 -3.46
N GLU A 271 1.51 -2.28 -3.96
CA GLU A 271 1.72 -1.44 -5.16
C GLU A 271 1.02 -2.03 -6.37
N TRP A 272 1.14 -3.35 -6.61
CA TRP A 272 0.45 -4.02 -7.70
C TRP A 272 -1.07 -3.89 -7.59
N LEU A 273 -1.63 -4.07 -6.40
CA LEU A 273 -3.07 -3.91 -6.14
C LEU A 273 -3.53 -2.46 -6.36
N PHE A 274 -2.72 -1.49 -5.97
CA PHE A 274 -3.00 -0.07 -6.19
C PHE A 274 -3.07 0.26 -7.69
N HIS A 275 -2.11 -0.22 -8.48
CA HIS A 275 -2.14 -0.09 -9.93
C HIS A 275 -3.41 -0.73 -10.53
N LYS A 276 -3.84 -1.90 -10.06
CA LYS A 276 -5.10 -2.54 -10.50
C LYS A 276 -6.35 -1.72 -10.16
N LEU A 277 -6.39 -1.07 -8.99
CA LEU A 277 -7.47 -0.14 -8.65
C LEU A 277 -7.48 1.10 -9.55
N LEU A 278 -6.32 1.68 -9.81
CA LEU A 278 -6.18 2.82 -10.73
C LEU A 278 -6.64 2.44 -12.15
N GLU A 279 -6.25 1.26 -12.65
CA GLU A 279 -6.70 0.73 -13.94
C GLU A 279 -8.22 0.58 -14.00
N ARG A 280 -8.83 0.00 -12.96
CA ARG A 280 -10.28 -0.16 -12.87
C ARG A 280 -11.01 1.17 -12.99
N GLU A 281 -10.47 2.22 -12.38
CA GLU A 281 -11.04 3.56 -12.38
C GLU A 281 -10.58 4.43 -13.58
N ASN A 282 -9.90 3.83 -14.56
CA ASN A 282 -9.39 4.48 -15.76
C ASN A 282 -8.38 5.61 -15.49
N VAL A 283 -7.73 5.61 -14.33
CA VAL A 283 -6.61 6.48 -14.02
C VAL A 283 -5.35 5.90 -14.67
N LEU A 284 -4.56 6.75 -15.34
CA LEU A 284 -3.31 6.31 -15.93
C LEU A 284 -2.36 5.80 -14.86
N THR A 285 -1.72 4.66 -15.14
CA THR A 285 -0.75 4.04 -14.25
C THR A 285 0.26 3.20 -15.04
N PRO A 286 1.55 3.15 -14.65
CA PRO A 286 2.54 2.28 -15.23
C PRO A 286 2.16 0.80 -15.13
N ARG A 287 2.63 -0.02 -16.06
CA ARG A 287 2.61 -1.48 -15.90
C ARG A 287 3.56 -1.87 -14.78
N TYR A 288 3.07 -2.66 -13.85
CA TYR A 288 3.79 -3.13 -12.67
C TYR A 288 3.49 -4.61 -12.43
N ASP A 289 4.51 -5.46 -12.36
CA ASP A 289 4.37 -6.88 -12.01
C ASP A 289 5.73 -7.41 -11.51
N PHE A 290 5.87 -8.74 -11.39
CA PHE A 290 7.03 -9.39 -10.80
C PHE A 290 7.76 -10.27 -11.82
N LEU A 291 9.06 -10.43 -11.62
CA LEU A 291 9.95 -11.29 -12.39
C LEU A 291 11.02 -11.92 -11.49
N GLU A 292 11.72 -12.94 -11.98
CA GLU A 292 12.91 -13.48 -11.32
C GLU A 292 14.17 -12.91 -11.96
N LEU A 293 15.11 -12.40 -11.15
CA LEU A 293 16.37 -11.83 -11.63
C LEU A 293 17.54 -12.80 -11.43
N VAL A 294 18.23 -13.09 -12.51
CA VAL A 294 19.55 -13.72 -12.53
C VAL A 294 20.56 -12.68 -13.03
N LEU A 295 21.49 -12.26 -12.19
CA LEU A 295 22.51 -11.28 -12.55
C LEU A 295 23.88 -11.97 -12.61
N ASN A 296 24.56 -11.91 -13.76
CA ASN A 296 25.84 -12.56 -13.99
C ASN A 296 25.88 -14.02 -13.54
N ASN A 297 24.88 -14.81 -13.92
CA ASN A 297 24.69 -16.22 -13.56
C ASN A 297 24.39 -16.50 -12.07
N GLN A 298 24.16 -15.47 -11.26
CA GLN A 298 23.76 -15.63 -9.87
C GLN A 298 22.27 -15.23 -9.71
N SER A 299 21.45 -16.10 -9.09
CA SER A 299 20.07 -15.77 -8.78
C SER A 299 19.98 -14.75 -7.66
N TYR A 300 19.26 -13.66 -7.92
CA TYR A 300 18.92 -12.62 -6.95
C TYR A 300 17.46 -12.70 -6.49
N GLY A 301 16.70 -13.67 -7.05
CA GLY A 301 15.32 -13.94 -6.66
C GLY A 301 14.32 -12.96 -7.30
N ILE A 302 13.22 -12.70 -6.58
CA ILE A 302 12.07 -11.99 -7.11
C ILE A 302 12.29 -10.48 -7.09
N TYR A 303 12.04 -9.83 -8.22
CA TYR A 303 12.02 -8.38 -8.41
C TYR A 303 10.65 -7.92 -8.88
N ALA A 304 10.26 -6.72 -8.52
CA ALA A 304 9.17 -6.01 -9.17
C ALA A 304 9.73 -5.21 -10.36
N TYR A 305 9.00 -5.16 -11.47
CA TYR A 305 9.29 -4.23 -12.54
C TYR A 305 8.22 -3.15 -12.64
N GLU A 306 8.63 -1.97 -13.09
CA GLU A 306 7.79 -0.78 -13.24
C GLU A 306 8.13 -0.05 -14.54
N GLU A 307 7.12 0.18 -15.36
CA GLU A 307 7.20 0.95 -16.59
C GLU A 307 7.63 2.39 -16.34
N HIS A 308 8.37 2.98 -17.28
CA HIS A 308 8.74 4.39 -17.21
C HIS A 308 7.75 5.29 -17.97
N PHE A 309 7.79 6.59 -17.67
CA PHE A 309 6.88 7.61 -18.20
C PHE A 309 7.26 7.97 -19.64
N GLU A 310 6.71 7.23 -20.60
CA GLU A 310 6.99 7.38 -22.03
C GLU A 310 5.70 7.20 -22.85
N LYS A 311 5.82 7.42 -24.17
CA LYS A 311 4.75 7.23 -25.14
C LYS A 311 4.01 5.90 -24.97
N GLN A 312 4.74 4.80 -24.72
CA GLN A 312 4.19 3.46 -24.61
C GLN A 312 3.16 3.35 -23.46
N LEU A 313 3.41 4.02 -22.33
CA LEU A 313 2.47 4.05 -21.22
C LEU A 313 1.10 4.60 -21.62
N VAL A 314 1.08 5.75 -22.31
CA VAL A 314 -0.16 6.40 -22.68
C VAL A 314 -0.88 5.67 -23.82
N GLU A 315 -0.14 5.16 -24.81
CA GLU A 315 -0.72 4.39 -25.91
C GLU A 315 -1.26 3.03 -25.47
N PHE A 316 -0.56 2.34 -24.56
CA PHE A 316 -1.04 1.08 -23.97
C PHE A 316 -2.39 1.27 -23.26
N LYS A 317 -2.61 2.43 -22.66
CA LYS A 317 -3.86 2.83 -22.02
C LYS A 317 -4.85 3.52 -22.97
N GLN A 318 -4.66 3.35 -24.29
CA GLN A 318 -5.55 3.88 -25.33
C GLN A 318 -5.69 5.43 -25.32
N ARG A 319 -4.62 6.13 -24.91
CA ARG A 319 -4.50 7.58 -25.04
C ARG A 319 -3.64 7.92 -26.25
N ARG A 320 -3.85 9.09 -26.82
CA ARG A 320 -2.96 9.62 -27.86
C ARG A 320 -1.61 10.04 -27.31
N GLU A 321 -0.55 9.98 -28.13
CA GLU A 321 0.74 10.52 -27.74
C GLU A 321 0.61 11.99 -27.35
N GLY A 322 1.16 12.33 -26.20
CA GLY A 322 1.21 13.67 -25.63
C GLY A 322 2.31 13.75 -24.57
N PRO A 323 2.76 14.95 -24.20
CA PRO A 323 3.82 15.11 -23.21
C PRO A 323 3.39 14.66 -21.82
N ILE A 324 4.34 14.04 -21.11
CA ILE A 324 4.20 13.71 -19.68
C ILE A 324 5.12 14.68 -18.90
N LEU A 325 4.55 15.37 -17.92
CA LEU A 325 5.21 16.41 -17.16
C LEU A 325 5.44 16.00 -15.72
N LYS A 326 6.44 16.62 -15.09
CA LYS A 326 6.76 16.52 -13.67
C LYS A 326 7.24 17.87 -13.13
N PHE A 327 7.26 17.99 -11.81
CA PHE A 327 8.05 19.03 -11.14
C PHE A 327 9.50 18.54 -10.97
N ASN A 328 10.48 19.42 -11.22
CA ASN A 328 11.88 19.14 -10.96
C ASN A 328 12.15 19.04 -9.47
N GLU A 329 12.81 17.99 -9.06
CA GLU A 329 13.10 17.69 -7.65
C GLU A 329 14.57 17.89 -7.25
N ASP A 330 15.43 18.35 -8.17
CA ASP A 330 16.87 18.50 -7.92
C ASP A 330 17.17 19.44 -6.75
N GLY A 331 16.39 20.52 -6.61
CA GLY A 331 16.52 21.43 -5.49
C GLY A 331 16.32 20.77 -4.14
N LEU A 332 15.31 19.90 -4.05
CA LEU A 332 15.02 19.11 -2.85
C LEU A 332 16.18 18.17 -2.51
N TRP A 333 16.66 17.40 -3.49
CA TRP A 333 17.75 16.45 -3.28
C TRP A 333 19.08 17.12 -2.96
N ASN A 334 19.37 18.28 -3.56
CA ASN A 334 20.56 19.07 -3.25
C ASN A 334 20.53 19.62 -1.81
N ILE A 335 19.38 20.05 -1.31
CA ILE A 335 19.21 20.49 0.08
C ILE A 335 19.46 19.30 1.02
N ARG A 336 18.83 18.16 0.75
CA ARG A 336 19.00 16.94 1.56
C ARG A 336 20.44 16.42 1.57
N LYS A 337 21.14 16.52 0.44
CA LYS A 337 22.57 16.18 0.35
C LYS A 337 23.42 17.10 1.24
N ARG A 338 23.15 18.41 1.25
CA ARG A 338 23.85 19.38 2.11
C ARG A 338 23.60 19.14 3.59
N GLU A 339 22.35 18.88 3.99
CA GLU A 339 21.99 18.55 5.37
C GLU A 339 22.77 17.34 5.90
N ARG A 340 22.93 16.30 5.07
CA ARG A 340 23.62 15.07 5.46
C ARG A 340 25.14 15.20 5.52
N ASN A 341 25.70 16.04 4.67
CA ASN A 341 27.14 16.24 4.59
C ASN A 341 27.67 17.26 5.62
N ASN A 342 26.78 17.95 6.33
CA ASN A 342 27.16 18.96 7.34
C ASN A 342 26.62 18.54 8.71
N GLU A 343 27.52 18.26 9.65
CA GLU A 343 27.17 17.82 11.01
C GLU A 343 26.31 18.84 11.74
N ASP A 344 26.57 20.15 11.54
CA ASP A 344 25.84 21.24 12.20
C ASP A 344 24.39 21.35 11.69
N LEU A 345 24.08 20.75 10.52
CA LEU A 345 22.78 20.78 9.88
C LEU A 345 21.99 19.48 10.07
N LYS A 346 22.59 18.46 10.67
CA LYS A 346 21.91 17.19 10.93
C LYS A 346 20.67 17.40 11.82
N GLY A 347 19.51 16.99 11.31
CA GLY A 347 18.23 17.12 12.01
C GLY A 347 17.55 18.48 11.89
N ALA A 348 18.15 19.44 11.18
CA ALA A 348 17.60 20.77 11.01
C ALA A 348 16.36 20.84 10.11
N SER A 349 15.97 19.77 9.45
CA SER A 349 14.75 19.67 8.61
C SER A 349 14.53 20.89 7.68
N PHE A 350 15.61 21.31 7.00
CA PHE A 350 15.62 22.50 6.12
C PHE A 350 14.54 22.46 5.04
N GLU A 351 14.08 21.28 4.68
CA GLU A 351 12.97 21.11 3.74
C GLU A 351 11.71 21.90 4.14
N LYS A 352 11.47 22.07 5.45
CA LYS A 352 10.36 22.88 5.96
C LYS A 352 10.58 24.38 5.81
N TYR A 353 11.82 24.82 5.68
CA TYR A 353 12.20 26.24 5.56
C TYR A 353 12.45 26.67 4.13
N PHE A 354 12.60 25.72 3.20
CA PHE A 354 12.80 25.99 1.79
C PHE A 354 11.56 25.62 1.01
N HIS A 355 10.97 26.58 0.32
CA HIS A 355 9.85 26.39 -0.58
C HIS A 355 10.30 25.65 -1.85
N THR A 356 10.72 24.38 -1.70
CA THR A 356 11.27 23.58 -2.79
C THR A 356 10.26 23.35 -3.89
N PHE A 357 8.99 23.18 -3.55
CA PHE A 357 7.89 23.11 -4.52
C PHE A 357 7.76 24.44 -5.29
N ASP A 358 7.78 25.59 -4.62
CA ASP A 358 7.63 26.89 -5.24
C ASP A 358 8.78 27.19 -6.22
N ALA A 359 9.99 26.73 -5.90
CA ALA A 359 11.18 26.87 -6.74
C ALA A 359 11.27 25.81 -7.86
N ALA A 360 10.50 24.72 -7.79
CA ALA A 360 10.60 23.61 -8.74
C ALA A 360 10.19 24.01 -10.17
N ASN A 361 11.07 23.76 -11.13
CA ASN A 361 10.75 23.92 -12.55
C ASN A 361 9.77 22.81 -13.01
N ILE A 362 9.03 23.09 -14.06
CA ILE A 362 8.17 22.13 -14.74
C ILE A 362 8.95 21.53 -15.90
N GLU A 363 9.09 20.21 -15.90
CA GLU A 363 9.84 19.46 -16.89
C GLU A 363 8.98 18.47 -17.65
N VAL A 364 9.44 18.08 -18.84
CA VAL A 364 8.83 17.04 -19.66
C VAL A 364 9.74 15.82 -19.75
N PHE A 365 9.16 14.65 -19.65
CA PHE A 365 9.89 13.41 -19.93
C PHE A 365 10.29 13.35 -21.41
N LYS A 366 11.48 12.78 -21.69
CA LYS A 366 12.05 12.71 -23.05
C LYS A 366 12.14 14.08 -23.74
N GLN A 367 12.60 15.09 -23.00
CA GLN A 367 12.70 16.49 -23.46
C GLN A 367 13.30 16.63 -24.85
N GLY A 368 14.43 15.98 -25.12
CA GLY A 368 15.09 16.07 -26.43
C GLY A 368 14.21 15.57 -27.59
N LYS A 369 13.37 14.52 -27.36
CA LYS A 369 12.42 14.05 -28.38
C LYS A 369 11.23 15.02 -28.51
N THR A 370 10.72 15.48 -27.37
CA THR A 370 9.56 16.40 -27.32
C THR A 370 9.88 17.71 -28.08
N LEU A 371 11.02 18.32 -27.81
CA LEU A 371 11.42 19.60 -28.43
C LEU A 371 11.75 19.48 -29.92
N LYS A 372 12.16 18.30 -30.38
CA LYS A 372 12.40 18.05 -31.82
C LYS A 372 11.13 17.86 -32.65
N SER A 373 10.01 17.51 -32.01
CA SER A 373 8.71 17.32 -32.64
C SER A 373 7.90 18.60 -32.57
N PRO A 374 7.54 19.26 -33.68
CA PRO A 374 6.74 20.50 -33.64
C PRO A 374 5.42 20.32 -32.92
N VAL A 375 4.75 19.17 -33.08
CA VAL A 375 3.48 18.86 -32.43
C VAL A 375 3.64 18.69 -30.92
N LEU A 376 4.61 17.87 -30.49
CA LEU A 376 4.85 17.63 -29.06
C LEU A 376 5.39 18.88 -28.36
N SER A 377 6.20 19.71 -29.06
CA SER A 377 6.71 20.97 -28.51
C SER A 377 5.56 21.95 -28.23
N GLN A 378 4.65 22.11 -29.18
CA GLN A 378 3.45 22.95 -29.00
C GLN A 378 2.55 22.43 -27.86
N GLN A 379 2.32 21.12 -27.81
CA GLN A 379 1.56 20.50 -26.73
C GLN A 379 2.25 20.68 -25.36
N PHE A 380 3.57 20.60 -25.34
CA PHE A 380 4.34 20.84 -24.11
C PHE A 380 4.21 22.30 -23.63
N GLU A 381 4.26 23.28 -24.51
CA GLU A 381 4.04 24.68 -24.15
C GLU A 381 2.65 24.91 -23.49
N LEU A 382 1.61 24.29 -24.06
CA LEU A 382 0.25 24.35 -23.49
C LEU A 382 0.20 23.66 -22.11
N ALA A 383 0.73 22.46 -22.02
CA ALA A 383 0.76 21.68 -20.79
C ALA A 383 1.57 22.36 -19.68
N HIS A 384 2.73 22.92 -20.03
CA HIS A 384 3.58 23.70 -19.13
C HIS A 384 2.82 24.92 -18.58
N ARG A 385 2.10 25.64 -19.44
CA ARG A 385 1.26 26.78 -19.03
C ARG A 385 0.18 26.35 -18.04
N LEU A 386 -0.50 25.24 -18.30
CA LEU A 386 -1.52 24.70 -17.40
C LEU A 386 -0.92 24.35 -16.02
N MET A 387 0.20 23.62 -15.99
CA MET A 387 0.87 23.30 -14.72
C MET A 387 1.40 24.54 -14.00
N PHE A 388 1.91 25.53 -14.74
CA PHE A 388 2.34 26.80 -14.16
C PHE A 388 1.17 27.56 -13.50
N GLN A 389 0.03 27.61 -14.19
CA GLN A 389 -1.19 28.24 -13.64
C GLN A 389 -1.69 27.53 -12.38
N TYR A 390 -1.65 26.20 -12.36
CA TYR A 390 -1.99 25.41 -11.18
C TYR A 390 -1.03 25.68 -10.02
N LYS A 391 0.27 25.53 -10.28
CA LYS A 391 1.33 25.71 -9.28
C LYS A 391 1.23 27.05 -8.55
N ASN A 392 0.88 28.11 -9.28
CA ASN A 392 0.79 29.47 -8.76
C ASN A 392 -0.64 29.88 -8.34
N GLY A 393 -1.60 28.96 -8.32
CA GLY A 393 -2.99 29.24 -7.92
C GLY A 393 -3.71 30.25 -8.83
N LEU A 394 -3.30 30.39 -10.10
CA LEU A 394 -3.85 31.36 -11.04
C LEU A 394 -5.16 30.89 -11.67
N LYS A 395 -5.41 29.58 -11.62
CA LYS A 395 -6.66 28.97 -12.09
C LYS A 395 -7.04 27.79 -11.18
N PRO A 396 -8.34 27.54 -11.03
CA PRO A 396 -8.81 26.38 -10.27
C PRO A 396 -8.39 25.06 -10.96
N ALA A 397 -8.17 24.03 -10.16
CA ALA A 397 -7.73 22.70 -10.64
C ALA A 397 -8.71 22.14 -11.68
N SER A 398 -10.00 22.39 -11.54
CA SER A 398 -11.05 21.94 -12.47
C SER A 398 -10.97 22.54 -13.87
N GLU A 399 -10.26 23.64 -14.07
CA GLU A 399 -9.99 24.18 -15.39
C GLU A 399 -8.75 23.57 -16.04
N ILE A 400 -7.86 22.98 -15.26
CA ILE A 400 -6.53 22.50 -15.66
C ILE A 400 -6.52 20.99 -15.85
N PHE A 401 -7.10 20.28 -14.89
CA PHE A 401 -7.09 18.81 -14.87
C PHE A 401 -8.39 18.19 -15.36
N ASP A 402 -8.33 16.95 -15.83
CA ASP A 402 -9.48 16.07 -15.78
C ASP A 402 -9.79 15.83 -14.31
N ILE A 403 -10.81 16.54 -13.84
CA ILE A 403 -11.11 16.65 -12.42
C ILE A 403 -11.67 15.35 -11.84
N ASP A 404 -12.36 14.56 -12.67
CA ASP A 404 -12.87 13.24 -12.26
C ASP A 404 -11.71 12.27 -12.04
N LEU A 405 -10.76 12.18 -12.96
CA LEU A 405 -9.58 11.32 -12.82
C LEU A 405 -8.69 11.75 -11.67
N LEU A 406 -8.51 13.06 -11.46
CA LEU A 406 -7.71 13.58 -10.36
C LEU A 406 -8.36 13.25 -9.01
N ALA A 407 -9.66 13.48 -8.88
CA ALA A 407 -10.41 13.20 -7.66
C ALA A 407 -10.43 11.69 -7.33
N LYS A 408 -10.59 10.82 -8.34
CA LYS A 408 -10.47 9.36 -8.19
C LYS A 408 -9.11 8.95 -7.67
N TYR A 409 -8.04 9.49 -8.25
CA TYR A 409 -6.66 9.16 -7.83
C TYR A 409 -6.43 9.50 -6.36
N TYR A 410 -6.82 10.70 -5.92
CA TYR A 410 -6.69 11.11 -4.53
C TYR A 410 -7.57 10.29 -3.58
N ALA A 411 -8.80 10.00 -3.96
CA ALA A 411 -9.69 9.15 -3.17
C ALA A 411 -9.16 7.72 -3.02
N LEU A 412 -8.60 7.13 -4.09
CA LEU A 412 -7.98 5.81 -4.03
C LEU A 412 -6.71 5.82 -3.17
N ALA A 413 -5.89 6.89 -3.25
CA ALA A 413 -4.73 7.04 -2.38
C ALA A 413 -5.12 7.04 -0.90
N ASP A 414 -6.21 7.72 -0.55
CA ASP A 414 -6.73 7.72 0.82
C ASP A 414 -7.27 6.37 1.26
N VAL A 415 -8.10 5.73 0.43
CA VAL A 415 -8.72 4.41 0.76
C VAL A 415 -7.67 3.34 0.98
N THR A 416 -6.58 3.36 0.20
CA THR A 416 -5.51 2.36 0.26
C THR A 416 -4.35 2.73 1.18
N GLY A 417 -4.24 4.01 1.59
CA GLY A 417 -3.06 4.56 2.25
C GLY A 417 -1.89 4.82 1.31
N GLY A 418 -2.13 4.82 -0.01
CA GLY A 418 -1.12 4.99 -1.07
C GLY A 418 -0.68 6.45 -1.27
N HIS A 419 -0.36 7.17 -0.20
CA HIS A 419 -0.12 8.61 -0.24
C HIS A 419 1.24 9.02 -0.78
N HIS A 420 2.21 8.09 -0.88
CA HIS A 420 3.56 8.42 -1.35
C HIS A 420 3.55 8.95 -2.79
N GLY A 421 2.66 8.42 -3.65
CA GLY A 421 2.52 8.85 -5.04
C GLY A 421 1.96 10.26 -5.22
N ILE A 422 1.23 10.79 -4.25
CA ILE A 422 0.63 12.13 -4.34
C ILE A 422 1.49 13.24 -3.73
N ILE A 423 2.68 12.94 -3.18
CA ILE A 423 3.66 13.94 -2.77
C ILE A 423 4.08 14.77 -4.01
N TRP A 424 4.25 16.07 -3.87
CA TRP A 424 4.45 16.97 -5.01
C TRP A 424 5.56 16.54 -5.98
N HIS A 425 6.68 16.06 -5.48
CA HIS A 425 7.82 15.64 -6.32
C HIS A 425 7.60 14.25 -6.98
N ASN A 426 6.63 13.47 -6.51
CA ASN A 426 6.24 12.21 -7.14
C ASN A 426 5.12 12.36 -8.17
N GLN A 427 4.41 13.50 -8.21
CA GLN A 427 3.30 13.66 -9.14
C GLN A 427 3.76 13.73 -10.59
N ARG A 428 3.03 13.03 -11.47
CA ARG A 428 3.24 12.98 -12.92
C ARG A 428 1.92 13.25 -13.62
N PHE A 429 1.97 14.05 -14.68
CA PHE A 429 0.76 14.44 -15.41
C PHE A 429 0.97 14.25 -16.90
N TYR A 430 0.00 13.61 -17.53
CA TYR A 430 -0.08 13.48 -18.96
C TYR A 430 -0.98 14.59 -19.53
N TYR A 431 -0.51 15.30 -20.55
CA TYR A 431 -1.35 16.24 -21.29
C TYR A 431 -2.13 15.47 -22.36
N ASN A 432 -3.45 15.44 -22.22
CA ASN A 432 -4.35 14.82 -23.20
C ASN A 432 -4.69 15.84 -24.30
N PRO A 433 -4.18 15.65 -25.55
CA PRO A 433 -4.41 16.61 -26.63
C PRO A 433 -5.87 16.66 -27.13
N LEU A 434 -6.72 15.69 -26.77
CA LEU A 434 -8.13 15.66 -27.16
C LEU A 434 -8.99 16.55 -26.24
N SER A 435 -8.74 16.48 -24.92
CA SER A 435 -9.46 17.27 -23.92
C SER A 435 -8.78 18.59 -23.61
N SER A 436 -7.52 18.77 -24.00
CA SER A 436 -6.65 19.88 -23.58
C SER A 436 -6.54 20.02 -22.06
N LYS A 437 -6.58 18.90 -21.34
CA LYS A 437 -6.50 18.79 -19.89
C LYS A 437 -5.28 17.95 -19.49
N LEU A 438 -4.86 18.11 -18.22
CA LEU A 438 -3.90 17.25 -17.59
C LEU A 438 -4.60 16.07 -16.91
N GLU A 439 -4.13 14.85 -17.16
CA GLU A 439 -4.57 13.63 -16.48
C GLU A 439 -3.48 13.16 -15.51
N PRO A 440 -3.80 12.76 -14.26
CA PRO A 440 -2.82 12.24 -13.32
C PRO A 440 -2.33 10.86 -13.77
N ILE A 441 -1.07 10.56 -13.46
CA ILE A 441 -0.50 9.22 -13.56
C ILE A 441 -0.22 8.74 -12.14
N GLY A 442 -1.01 7.77 -11.67
CA GLY A 442 -0.84 7.19 -10.35
C GLY A 442 0.20 6.09 -10.33
N TYR A 443 1.13 6.17 -9.40
CA TYR A 443 2.21 5.19 -9.18
C TYR A 443 2.88 5.48 -7.84
N ASP A 444 3.76 4.59 -7.40
CA ASP A 444 4.63 4.80 -6.23
C ASP A 444 3.83 5.14 -4.96
N GLY A 445 2.67 4.47 -4.79
CA GLY A 445 1.77 4.71 -3.66
C GLY A 445 2.37 4.32 -2.32
N PHE A 446 3.22 3.28 -2.30
CA PHE A 446 3.78 2.68 -1.08
C PHE A 446 5.31 2.80 -1.06
N GLY A 447 5.83 3.95 -0.67
CA GLY A 447 7.25 4.11 -0.39
C GLY A 447 7.68 3.35 0.87
N ALA A 448 8.99 3.10 1.03
CA ALA A 448 9.54 2.49 2.23
C ALA A 448 9.39 3.45 3.42
N GLY A 449 8.35 3.29 4.21
CA GLY A 449 8.11 4.10 5.39
C GLY A 449 6.64 4.14 5.80
N LYS A 450 6.38 4.76 6.95
CA LYS A 450 5.00 5.03 7.39
C LYS A 450 4.40 6.13 6.54
N SER A 451 3.09 6.04 6.26
CA SER A 451 2.35 7.15 5.66
C SER A 451 2.60 8.44 6.43
N TRP A 452 2.90 9.52 5.70
CA TRP A 452 3.03 10.86 6.26
C TRP A 452 1.67 11.51 6.55
N VAL A 453 0.59 10.93 6.05
CA VAL A 453 -0.78 11.34 6.36
C VAL A 453 -1.18 10.70 7.67
N TYR A 454 -1.17 11.49 8.74
CA TYR A 454 -1.52 11.04 10.09
C TYR A 454 -3.03 11.00 10.33
N HIS A 455 -3.82 11.54 9.40
CA HIS A 455 -5.28 11.61 9.47
C HIS A 455 -5.91 10.48 8.64
N PRO A 456 -7.18 10.16 8.87
CA PRO A 456 -7.86 9.09 8.15
C PRO A 456 -7.84 9.23 6.63
N PHE A 457 -7.83 10.48 6.12
CA PHE A 457 -7.71 10.82 4.71
C PHE A 457 -7.17 12.24 4.55
N LEU A 458 -6.59 12.56 3.41
CA LEU A 458 -5.91 13.83 3.15
C LEU A 458 -6.85 15.02 3.34
N GLY A 459 -8.07 14.96 2.81
CA GLY A 459 -9.06 16.03 2.92
C GLY A 459 -9.38 16.40 4.37
N TYR A 460 -9.27 15.48 5.30
CA TYR A 460 -9.47 15.76 6.73
C TYR A 460 -8.59 16.91 7.24
N SER A 461 -7.35 17.00 6.75
CA SER A 461 -6.43 18.08 7.08
C SER A 461 -6.54 19.25 6.10
N ALA A 462 -6.66 18.94 4.81
CA ALA A 462 -6.54 19.92 3.75
C ALA A 462 -7.75 20.86 3.63
N PHE A 463 -8.92 20.47 4.16
CA PHE A 463 -10.10 21.35 4.26
C PHE A 463 -9.95 22.48 5.29
N ASN A 464 -8.92 22.44 6.13
CA ASN A 464 -8.71 23.47 7.14
C ASN A 464 -8.06 24.71 6.52
N GLU A 465 -8.60 25.90 6.79
CA GLU A 465 -8.02 27.19 6.37
C GLU A 465 -6.57 27.39 6.84
N ASP A 466 -6.22 26.80 7.99
CA ASP A 466 -4.88 26.90 8.59
C ASP A 466 -3.96 25.76 8.14
N TYR A 467 -4.30 25.08 7.05
CA TYR A 467 -3.47 24.02 6.52
C TYR A 467 -2.07 24.51 6.13
N ASN A 468 -1.05 24.05 6.85
CA ASN A 468 0.37 24.40 6.64
C ASN A 468 1.11 23.35 5.82
N GLY A 469 0.39 22.38 5.23
CA GLY A 469 0.98 21.34 4.41
C GLY A 469 1.46 21.85 3.05
N GLU A 470 1.69 20.91 2.13
CA GLU A 470 2.20 21.25 0.81
C GLU A 470 1.22 22.16 0.04
N ALA A 471 1.74 23.23 -0.56
CA ALA A 471 0.96 24.25 -1.28
C ALA A 471 0.12 23.63 -2.42
N ILE A 472 0.59 22.54 -3.03
CA ILE A 472 -0.14 21.82 -4.06
C ILE A 472 -1.53 21.34 -3.60
N TYR A 473 -1.67 20.88 -2.36
CA TYR A 473 -2.98 20.46 -1.82
C TYR A 473 -3.87 21.66 -1.52
N LYS A 474 -3.30 22.78 -1.06
CA LYS A 474 -4.09 24.00 -0.80
C LYS A 474 -4.85 24.43 -2.05
N HIS A 475 -4.20 24.43 -3.22
CA HIS A 475 -4.87 24.80 -4.47
C HIS A 475 -5.96 23.79 -4.90
N LEU A 476 -5.79 22.50 -4.59
CA LEU A 476 -6.82 21.50 -4.86
C LEU A 476 -8.03 21.67 -3.95
N PHE A 477 -7.81 21.79 -2.65
CA PHE A 477 -8.88 21.81 -1.66
C PHE A 477 -9.53 23.20 -1.47
N THR A 478 -9.25 24.17 -2.34
CA THR A 478 -10.01 25.40 -2.52
C THR A 478 -10.91 25.37 -3.75
N ASP A 479 -10.79 24.36 -4.62
CA ASP A 479 -11.65 24.19 -5.79
C ASP A 479 -12.90 23.38 -5.44
N GLU A 480 -14.07 24.02 -5.46
CA GLU A 480 -15.35 23.39 -5.12
C GLU A 480 -15.68 22.17 -5.98
N LYS A 481 -15.31 22.18 -7.27
CA LYS A 481 -15.57 21.04 -8.16
C LYS A 481 -14.69 19.86 -7.79
N PHE A 482 -13.42 20.13 -7.45
CA PHE A 482 -12.53 19.06 -6.95
C PHE A 482 -13.05 18.49 -5.63
N ILE A 483 -13.38 19.35 -4.66
CA ILE A 483 -13.92 18.92 -3.36
C ILE A 483 -15.16 18.04 -3.54
N THR A 484 -16.11 18.50 -4.36
CA THR A 484 -17.36 17.76 -4.60
C THR A 484 -17.09 16.38 -5.20
N LYS A 485 -16.21 16.29 -6.21
CA LYS A 485 -15.86 15.02 -6.87
C LYS A 485 -15.06 14.11 -5.95
N TYR A 486 -14.10 14.66 -5.22
CA TYR A 486 -13.28 13.92 -4.28
C TYR A 486 -14.12 13.27 -3.17
N ILE A 487 -15.04 14.02 -2.55
CA ILE A 487 -15.95 13.47 -1.53
C ILE A 487 -16.90 12.44 -2.13
N GLN A 488 -17.41 12.71 -3.35
CA GLN A 488 -18.26 11.75 -4.07
C GLN A 488 -17.54 10.41 -4.26
N TYR A 489 -16.28 10.42 -4.76
CA TYR A 489 -15.51 9.20 -4.98
C TYR A 489 -15.04 8.55 -3.67
N LEU A 490 -14.70 9.34 -2.64
CA LEU A 490 -14.45 8.77 -1.32
C LEU A 490 -15.66 7.99 -0.81
N ASN A 491 -16.87 8.57 -0.92
CA ASN A 491 -18.10 7.87 -0.52
C ASN A 491 -18.32 6.59 -1.34
N GLU A 492 -18.16 6.66 -2.66
CA GLU A 492 -18.32 5.51 -3.57
C GLU A 492 -17.31 4.40 -3.25
N PHE A 493 -16.02 4.73 -3.14
CA PHE A 493 -14.94 3.74 -2.93
C PHE A 493 -14.89 3.16 -1.51
N THR A 494 -15.54 3.84 -0.56
CA THR A 494 -15.67 3.36 0.82
C THR A 494 -16.96 2.58 1.08
N GLU A 495 -17.88 2.49 0.10
CA GLU A 495 -19.05 1.61 0.19
C GLU A 495 -18.60 0.17 0.47
N PRO A 496 -19.28 -0.57 1.38
CA PRO A 496 -18.83 -1.88 1.84
C PRO A 496 -18.62 -2.91 0.72
N GLN A 497 -19.32 -2.77 -0.40
CA GLN A 497 -19.22 -3.68 -1.54
C GLN A 497 -18.09 -3.34 -2.51
N TYR A 498 -17.60 -2.10 -2.57
CA TYR A 498 -16.63 -1.69 -3.58
C TYR A 498 -15.35 -2.52 -3.54
N LEU A 499 -14.63 -2.51 -2.41
CA LEU A 499 -13.43 -3.32 -2.25
C LEU A 499 -13.70 -4.84 -2.27
N ARG A 500 -14.88 -5.29 -1.81
CA ARG A 500 -15.26 -6.71 -1.89
C ARG A 500 -15.38 -7.18 -3.33
N ILE A 501 -16.03 -6.38 -4.18
CA ILE A 501 -16.17 -6.67 -5.61
C ILE A 501 -14.79 -6.66 -6.26
N PHE A 502 -13.99 -5.63 -6.04
CA PHE A 502 -12.63 -5.53 -6.55
C PHE A 502 -11.80 -6.77 -6.20
N PHE A 503 -11.70 -7.13 -4.92
CA PHE A 503 -10.94 -8.31 -4.50
C PHE A 503 -11.50 -9.63 -5.04
N LYS A 504 -12.81 -9.72 -5.30
CA LYS A 504 -13.41 -10.88 -5.95
C LYS A 504 -12.99 -10.98 -7.42
N GLU A 505 -13.01 -9.86 -8.15
CA GLU A 505 -12.66 -9.81 -9.57
C GLU A 505 -11.20 -10.20 -9.82
N ILE A 506 -10.27 -9.73 -8.98
CA ILE A 506 -8.83 -9.98 -9.15
C ILE A 506 -8.28 -11.12 -8.30
N ASN A 507 -9.17 -11.90 -7.63
CA ASN A 507 -8.73 -12.88 -6.63
C ASN A 507 -7.71 -13.88 -7.17
N GLU A 508 -7.94 -14.41 -8.36
CA GLU A 508 -7.03 -15.38 -8.98
C GLU A 508 -5.66 -14.78 -9.26
N GLU A 509 -5.61 -13.64 -9.95
CA GLU A 509 -4.37 -12.94 -10.26
C GLU A 509 -3.59 -12.57 -8.98
N MET A 510 -4.31 -12.10 -7.96
CA MET A 510 -3.73 -11.74 -6.67
C MET A 510 -3.12 -12.96 -5.97
N MET A 511 -3.84 -14.07 -5.92
CA MET A 511 -3.36 -15.31 -5.28
C MET A 511 -2.14 -15.89 -5.99
N GLN A 512 -2.10 -15.84 -7.31
CA GLN A 512 -0.95 -16.28 -8.10
C GLN A 512 0.30 -15.46 -7.77
N ARG A 513 0.20 -14.13 -7.74
CA ARG A 513 1.32 -13.24 -7.44
C ARG A 513 1.76 -13.34 -5.98
N GLN A 514 0.81 -13.47 -5.06
CA GLN A 514 1.14 -13.73 -3.67
C GLN A 514 1.90 -15.06 -3.51
N ALA A 515 1.44 -16.12 -4.18
CA ALA A 515 2.12 -17.41 -4.17
C ALA A 515 3.54 -17.31 -4.75
N PHE A 516 3.73 -16.55 -5.83
CA PHE A 516 5.06 -16.31 -6.39
C PHE A 516 5.95 -15.52 -5.42
N LEU A 517 5.45 -14.44 -4.82
CA LEU A 517 6.19 -13.70 -3.80
C LEU A 517 6.59 -14.58 -2.61
N GLN A 518 5.72 -15.49 -2.20
CA GLN A 518 5.99 -16.46 -1.13
C GLN A 518 7.07 -17.50 -1.48
N ASP A 519 7.43 -17.66 -2.75
CA ASP A 519 8.57 -18.51 -3.14
C ASP A 519 9.91 -18.00 -2.59
N GLU A 520 10.01 -16.70 -2.29
CA GLU A 520 11.17 -16.09 -1.63
C GLU A 520 10.81 -15.48 -0.26
N PHE A 521 9.70 -14.78 -0.18
CA PHE A 521 9.23 -14.10 1.03
C PHE A 521 8.11 -14.91 1.68
N SER A 522 8.44 -16.08 2.18
CA SER A 522 7.50 -17.13 2.60
C SER A 522 6.46 -16.70 3.64
N ASN A 523 6.77 -15.69 4.45
CA ASN A 523 5.87 -15.14 5.48
C ASN A 523 5.01 -13.98 4.98
N TYR A 524 5.25 -13.54 3.75
CA TYR A 524 4.48 -12.45 3.21
C TYR A 524 3.04 -12.90 2.92
N GLN A 525 2.11 -12.14 3.45
CA GLN A 525 0.68 -12.26 3.15
C GLN A 525 0.05 -10.87 3.14
N PHE A 526 -0.66 -10.56 2.06
CA PHE A 526 -1.43 -9.32 2.00
C PHE A 526 -2.67 -9.42 2.87
N ASP A 527 -2.83 -8.48 3.80
CA ASP A 527 -4.03 -8.39 4.64
C ASP A 527 -5.06 -7.43 4.00
N LYS A 528 -6.06 -8.00 3.34
CA LYS A 528 -7.21 -7.25 2.78
C LYS A 528 -7.95 -6.41 3.83
N LYS A 529 -7.89 -6.83 5.10
CA LYS A 529 -8.61 -6.19 6.20
C LYS A 529 -8.11 -4.78 6.44
N GLU A 530 -6.81 -4.53 6.24
CA GLU A 530 -6.22 -3.19 6.38
C GLU A 530 -6.97 -2.15 5.52
N TRP A 531 -7.16 -2.43 4.24
CA TRP A 531 -7.86 -1.52 3.32
C TRP A 531 -9.35 -1.43 3.61
N ILE A 532 -9.99 -2.56 3.94
CA ILE A 532 -11.43 -2.61 4.28
C ILE A 532 -11.72 -1.82 5.55
N ASP A 533 -10.89 -1.93 6.58
CA ASP A 533 -11.09 -1.22 7.84
C ASP A 533 -10.80 0.29 7.68
N ASN A 534 -9.80 0.65 6.86
CA ASN A 534 -9.55 2.05 6.50
C ASN A 534 -10.75 2.65 5.74
N ALA A 535 -11.27 1.95 4.74
CA ALA A 535 -12.46 2.37 3.99
C ALA A 535 -13.66 2.58 4.92
N LYS A 536 -13.94 1.65 5.83
CA LYS A 536 -15.03 1.81 6.82
C LYS A 536 -14.85 3.04 7.70
N LYS A 537 -13.61 3.29 8.17
CA LYS A 537 -13.29 4.45 8.99
C LYS A 537 -13.53 5.76 8.23
N ILE A 538 -13.08 5.85 6.98
CA ILE A 538 -13.31 7.02 6.13
C ILE A 538 -14.80 7.20 5.89
N HIS A 539 -15.52 6.14 5.51
CA HIS A 539 -16.96 6.19 5.25
C HIS A 539 -17.72 6.76 6.44
N HIS A 540 -17.41 6.28 7.65
CA HIS A 540 -18.02 6.77 8.88
C HIS A 540 -17.77 8.27 9.09
N LEU A 541 -16.58 8.76 8.76
CA LEU A 541 -16.20 10.15 8.92
C LEU A 541 -16.82 11.07 7.86
N LEU A 542 -17.23 10.56 6.72
CA LEU A 542 -17.93 11.36 5.69
C LEU A 542 -19.37 11.72 6.09
N LEU A 543 -19.97 10.94 6.99
CA LEU A 543 -21.34 11.17 7.42
C LEU A 543 -21.37 12.27 8.48
N PRO A 544 -22.20 13.31 8.32
CA PRO A 544 -22.37 14.31 9.36
C PRO A 544 -23.03 13.69 10.58
N TYR A 545 -22.50 13.99 11.76
CA TYR A 545 -23.08 13.56 13.02
C TYR A 545 -24.26 14.45 13.37
N ASP A 546 -25.48 14.06 12.99
CA ASP A 546 -26.77 14.65 13.38
C ASP A 546 -26.78 16.19 13.57
N GLU A 547 -27.54 16.65 14.57
CA GLU A 547 -27.74 18.09 14.90
C GLU A 547 -26.46 18.81 15.36
N MET A 548 -25.38 18.07 15.64
CA MET A 548 -24.12 18.61 16.17
C MET A 548 -23.15 19.11 15.09
N SER A 549 -23.37 18.79 13.81
CA SER A 549 -22.44 19.16 12.74
C SER A 549 -22.54 20.62 12.32
N LEU A 550 -23.69 21.26 12.58
CA LEU A 550 -23.96 22.64 12.23
C LEU A 550 -24.78 23.30 13.33
N HIS A 551 -24.41 24.51 13.71
CA HIS A 551 -25.22 25.35 14.61
C HIS A 551 -25.65 26.62 13.89
N ALA A 552 -26.91 27.02 14.12
CA ALA A 552 -27.50 28.18 13.47
C ALA A 552 -28.29 29.02 14.47
N TYR A 553 -27.93 30.29 14.59
CA TYR A 553 -28.52 31.24 15.52
C TYR A 553 -29.18 32.41 14.80
N ARG A 554 -30.38 32.77 15.27
CA ARG A 554 -31.14 33.91 14.74
C ARG A 554 -30.56 35.20 15.30
N GLN A 555 -30.40 36.18 14.38
CA GLN A 555 -30.09 37.56 14.72
C GLN A 555 -31.22 38.42 14.22
N GLU A 556 -31.84 39.22 15.08
CA GLU A 556 -32.93 40.08 14.63
C GLU A 556 -32.41 41.26 13.77
N LYS A 557 -32.84 41.29 12.53
CA LYS A 557 -32.70 42.45 11.64
C LYS A 557 -34.06 42.73 10.95
N ASN A 558 -34.73 43.80 11.31
CA ASN A 558 -35.89 44.39 10.64
C ASN A 558 -37.14 43.52 10.40
N ASN A 559 -38.30 44.16 10.21
CA ASN A 559 -39.65 43.55 10.21
C ASN A 559 -39.94 42.48 9.12
N LYS A 560 -39.09 42.24 8.13
CA LYS A 560 -39.38 41.28 7.02
C LYS A 560 -38.39 40.11 6.87
N LYS A 561 -37.14 40.25 7.29
CA LYS A 561 -36.10 39.23 7.18
C LYS A 561 -35.39 39.05 8.52
N GLN A 562 -34.95 37.82 8.79
CA GLN A 562 -34.01 37.52 9.89
C GLN A 562 -32.67 37.11 9.28
N VAL A 563 -31.59 37.48 9.94
CA VAL A 563 -30.25 36.97 9.62
C VAL A 563 -29.99 35.79 10.49
N VAL A 564 -29.40 34.74 9.91
CA VAL A 564 -28.98 33.53 10.61
C VAL A 564 -27.48 33.47 10.55
N GLN A 565 -26.85 33.36 11.72
CA GLN A 565 -25.44 33.07 11.84
C GLN A 565 -25.26 31.56 11.91
N ILE A 566 -24.48 30.99 10.98
CA ILE A 566 -24.28 29.54 10.83
C ILE A 566 -22.80 29.21 11.10
N TYR A 567 -22.59 28.22 11.96
CA TYR A 567 -21.29 27.70 12.35
C TYR A 567 -21.17 26.25 11.88
N ASN A 568 -20.07 25.91 11.18
CA ASN A 568 -19.73 24.54 10.83
C ASN A 568 -18.83 23.92 11.90
N TYR A 569 -19.30 22.88 12.56
CA TYR A 569 -18.53 22.06 13.52
C TYR A 569 -18.08 20.73 12.92
N HIS A 570 -18.53 20.41 11.68
CA HIS A 570 -18.04 19.27 10.96
C HIS A 570 -16.66 19.55 10.38
N PHE A 571 -15.80 18.53 10.28
CA PHE A 571 -14.46 18.70 9.69
C PHE A 571 -14.48 18.72 8.14
N LEU A 572 -15.60 18.39 7.50
CA LEU A 572 -15.82 18.58 6.06
C LEU A 572 -16.53 19.91 5.81
N PRO A 573 -16.35 20.49 4.61
CA PRO A 573 -17.14 21.63 4.19
C PRO A 573 -18.63 21.25 4.09
N LEU A 574 -19.50 22.15 4.42
CA LEU A 574 -20.94 21.98 4.36
C LEU A 574 -21.57 22.97 3.37
N GLU A 575 -22.53 22.51 2.59
CA GLU A 575 -23.35 23.31 1.66
C GLU A 575 -24.72 23.54 2.26
N ILE A 576 -25.13 24.79 2.44
CA ILE A 576 -26.48 25.13 2.89
C ILE A 576 -27.40 25.09 1.68
N ILE A 577 -28.46 24.29 1.75
CA ILE A 577 -29.39 24.05 0.63
C ILE A 577 -30.75 24.72 0.78
N GLY A 578 -31.07 25.23 1.98
CA GLY A 578 -32.29 25.98 2.19
C GLY A 578 -32.81 26.02 3.61
N PHE A 579 -34.02 26.53 3.77
CA PHE A 579 -34.70 26.66 5.05
C PHE A 579 -36.05 25.98 5.05
N GLY A 580 -36.51 25.51 6.21
CA GLY A 580 -37.81 24.87 6.33
C GLY A 580 -38.53 25.21 7.64
N LYS A 581 -39.86 25.01 7.64
CA LYS A 581 -40.72 25.15 8.82
C LYS A 581 -40.77 23.87 9.67
N ASN A 582 -40.43 22.74 9.08
CA ASN A 582 -40.38 21.43 9.70
C ASN A 582 -39.11 20.67 9.27
N LYS A 583 -38.88 19.49 9.84
CA LYS A 583 -37.67 18.67 9.60
C LYS A 583 -37.65 17.94 8.26
N THR A 584 -38.78 17.92 7.55
CA THR A 584 -38.94 17.03 6.38
C THR A 584 -38.93 17.77 5.04
N GLU A 585 -39.17 19.09 5.05
CA GLU A 585 -39.42 19.83 3.82
C GLU A 585 -38.67 21.17 3.80
N ILE A 586 -37.96 21.40 2.69
CA ILE A 586 -37.35 22.70 2.39
C ILE A 586 -38.47 23.59 1.80
N SER A 587 -38.88 24.59 2.57
CA SER A 587 -39.95 25.54 2.14
C SER A 587 -39.36 26.74 1.39
N ASP A 588 -38.08 26.99 1.47
CA ASP A 588 -37.38 28.06 0.78
C ASP A 588 -35.98 27.54 0.38
N SER A 589 -35.80 27.23 -0.89
CA SER A 589 -34.56 26.77 -1.47
C SER A 589 -33.66 27.98 -1.77
N LEU A 590 -32.41 27.90 -1.42
CA LEU A 590 -31.44 28.92 -1.79
C LEU A 590 -31.21 28.85 -3.30
N THR A 591 -31.48 29.94 -4.00
CA THR A 591 -31.27 30.09 -5.44
C THR A 591 -29.82 30.42 -5.80
N GLN A 592 -29.04 30.95 -4.85
CA GLN A 592 -27.59 31.13 -4.99
C GLN A 592 -26.84 30.03 -4.26
N LYS A 593 -25.88 29.41 -4.95
CA LYS A 593 -24.90 28.53 -4.33
C LYS A 593 -24.25 29.31 -3.19
N MET A 594 -24.36 28.74 -2.01
CA MET A 594 -23.66 29.31 -0.87
C MET A 594 -22.19 28.91 -0.89
N GLU A 595 -21.37 29.81 -0.38
CA GLU A 595 -19.99 29.48 -0.05
C GLU A 595 -19.95 28.23 0.84
N LEU A 596 -19.06 27.31 0.48
CA LEU A 596 -18.77 26.14 1.30
C LEU A 596 -18.30 26.62 2.65
N LEU A 597 -19.05 26.31 3.70
CA LEU A 597 -18.59 26.53 5.07
C LEU A 597 -17.40 25.62 5.32
N GLN A 598 -16.21 26.19 5.41
CA GLN A 598 -15.00 25.43 5.62
C GLN A 598 -14.96 24.81 7.02
N ALA A 599 -14.42 23.60 7.11
CA ALA A 599 -14.16 22.91 8.36
C ALA A 599 -13.10 23.65 9.20
N ARG A 600 -13.22 23.60 10.51
CA ARG A 600 -12.29 24.29 11.42
C ARG A 600 -11.75 23.37 12.51
N ARG A 601 -10.52 23.69 12.93
CA ARG A 601 -9.93 23.07 14.12
C ARG A 601 -10.52 23.68 15.38
N PRO A 602 -10.65 22.89 16.46
CA PRO A 602 -11.21 23.36 17.73
C PRO A 602 -10.46 24.52 18.38
N GLU A 603 -9.19 24.71 18.01
CA GLU A 603 -8.33 25.75 18.62
C GLU A 603 -8.58 27.16 18.08
N HIS A 604 -9.34 27.31 16.98
CA HIS A 604 -9.60 28.59 16.35
C HIS A 604 -11.00 29.10 16.66
N LEU A 605 -11.12 30.44 16.82
CA LEU A 605 -12.41 31.07 17.02
C LEU A 605 -13.36 30.69 15.85
N PRO A 606 -14.60 30.25 16.15
CA PRO A 606 -15.53 29.84 15.13
C PRO A 606 -15.87 31.02 14.21
N LYS A 607 -15.58 30.89 12.91
CA LYS A 607 -16.15 31.80 11.92
C LYS A 607 -17.60 31.37 11.67
N PHE A 608 -18.40 32.33 11.38
CA PHE A 608 -19.78 32.10 10.99
C PHE A 608 -20.05 32.76 9.63
N VAL A 609 -21.03 32.27 8.95
CA VAL A 609 -21.59 32.90 7.76
C VAL A 609 -22.96 33.45 8.12
N GLU A 610 -23.22 34.70 7.71
CA GLU A 610 -24.53 35.34 7.88
C GLU A 610 -25.36 35.18 6.61
N ILE A 611 -26.59 34.69 6.78
CA ILE A 611 -27.53 34.46 5.68
C ILE A 611 -28.87 35.07 6.02
N ASP A 612 -29.46 35.71 5.02
CA ASP A 612 -30.87 36.11 5.08
C ASP A 612 -31.78 34.86 5.04
N ALA A 613 -32.64 34.71 6.05
CA ALA A 613 -33.57 33.59 6.14
C ALA A 613 -35.01 34.09 6.28
N PRO A 614 -36.04 33.30 5.83
CA PRO A 614 -37.43 33.61 6.04
C PRO A 614 -37.78 33.64 7.54
N LYS A 615 -38.58 34.64 7.98
CA LYS A 615 -39.02 34.75 9.40
C LYS A 615 -39.67 33.51 9.99
N LYS A 616 -40.32 32.71 9.16
CA LYS A 616 -41.04 31.49 9.59
C LYS A 616 -40.18 30.25 9.54
N ALA A 617 -38.89 30.34 9.10
CA ALA A 617 -37.98 29.20 9.09
C ALA A 617 -37.65 28.76 10.51
N LYS A 618 -37.71 27.47 10.75
CA LYS A 618 -37.30 26.84 12.01
C LYS A 618 -36.08 25.96 11.86
N TYR A 619 -35.75 25.57 10.64
CA TYR A 619 -34.67 24.66 10.31
C TYR A 619 -33.79 25.19 9.18
N VAL A 620 -32.50 24.95 9.25
CA VAL A 620 -31.53 25.07 8.17
C VAL A 620 -31.27 23.67 7.64
N PHE A 621 -31.32 23.51 6.33
CA PHE A 621 -30.95 22.26 5.65
C PHE A 621 -29.59 22.40 5.01
N PHE A 622 -28.78 21.37 5.21
CA PHE A 622 -27.41 21.34 4.72
C PHE A 622 -27.04 19.93 4.23
N ARG A 623 -25.95 19.84 3.48
CA ARG A 623 -25.34 18.59 3.08
C ARG A 623 -23.81 18.71 3.01
N VAL A 624 -23.11 17.58 3.03
CA VAL A 624 -21.71 17.52 2.63
C VAL A 624 -21.68 17.53 1.09
N PRO A 625 -20.86 18.38 0.43
CA PRO A 625 -20.73 18.41 -1.02
C PRO A 625 -20.42 17.02 -1.59
N GLY A 626 -21.06 16.67 -2.70
CA GLY A 626 -20.89 15.33 -3.32
C GLY A 626 -21.72 14.22 -2.70
N LEU A 627 -22.33 14.40 -1.52
CA LEU A 627 -23.26 13.45 -0.92
C LEU A 627 -24.72 13.84 -1.20
N SER A 628 -25.57 12.82 -1.37
CA SER A 628 -27.01 13.00 -1.60
C SER A 628 -27.81 13.21 -0.31
N SER A 629 -27.25 12.82 0.84
CA SER A 629 -27.90 12.94 2.15
C SER A 629 -28.17 14.40 2.51
N LYS A 630 -29.41 14.69 2.92
CA LYS A 630 -29.82 16.01 3.43
C LYS A 630 -29.91 15.94 4.94
N ASN A 631 -29.30 16.91 5.61
CA ASN A 631 -29.34 17.04 7.05
C ASN A 631 -30.01 18.36 7.43
N PHE A 632 -30.42 18.51 8.67
CA PHE A 632 -31.05 19.73 9.16
C PHE A 632 -30.55 20.08 10.56
N CYS A 633 -30.56 21.38 10.86
CA CYS A 633 -30.28 21.92 12.17
C CYS A 633 -31.44 22.84 12.60
N LEU A 634 -31.79 22.82 13.87
CA LEU A 634 -32.77 23.78 14.44
C LEU A 634 -32.16 25.18 14.46
N LEU A 635 -32.98 26.17 14.11
CA LEU A 635 -32.60 27.59 14.30
C LEU A 635 -32.85 27.97 15.75
N TYR A 636 -31.79 28.18 16.48
CA TYR A 636 -31.86 28.64 17.86
C TYR A 636 -32.13 30.16 17.91
N THR A 637 -32.88 30.61 18.90
CA THR A 637 -32.96 32.02 19.28
C THR A 637 -31.75 32.33 20.14
N SER A 638 -30.97 33.38 19.80
CA SER A 638 -29.89 33.89 20.63
C SER A 638 -30.37 34.35 21.98
#